data_6667a50322d2bafefaa8fc2e9d5830f4
#
_entry.id   6667a50322d2bafefaa8fc2e9d5830f4
#
_cell.length_a   1.000
_cell.length_b   1.000
_cell.length_c   1.000
_cell.angle_alpha   90.00
_cell.angle_beta   90.00
_cell.angle_gamma   90.00
#
_symmetry.space_group_name_H-M   'P 1'
#
loop_
_entity.id
_entity.type
_entity.pdbx_description
1 polymer ?
#
loop_
_entity_poly.entity_id
_entity_poly.type
_entity_poly.pdbx_seq_one_letter_code
_entity_poly.pdbx_strand_id
1 'polypeptide(L)'
;MLEKWMSNRTHELEVTFNKEGGMDADSFLKIIRRLKERGFEEVNPNSDEKLNILCESGLRFTMNSFEDIQEYCNDNKLDDKGWLAIVKKKIEKRGPEDKFRDTLDINEYGIRIKTREEHDRGNSDEENKHQDVSKAFEGWTNLNKAFRLIKRWSFKKGGVQFDLSMVRSTSSSRNGFNWVKTFNEEKFARNPPTYEIEVELLREDLTDGEKAKLAETGSKEQRDKETMGVYLNRLIAGIGEVLRGIQQNSILIQRSTKRSVISEYLKRAELPTATPEFRGVKPRTLLLEHMRSERTDGQPNIRDGYNVTDKADGLRVHAFVNAEGDLYMIDMALNVYATGLKQIGCANSLLDGEWVTRRKGEEVVTEDGIIQHKPGRSANLLLLFDAYYLNKAKVWNLPFYEKPKEGRSEEGTRHAALAKFMKAWDTPEITIKGYENKRTLLLDVSAKKFFFGSKEDELSIFKVINDEAFPHSDTRIYHTDGLIFTPNATPLPAKPNAAFMEQLKWKPADENTIDFLVMIEKELKEDKVHYGKNPTTDLEPLHGYKRLVLYVSSREDEIMNDPRKAVLAKRWTKEKGKRGGYRAVEFSPMNYIDTLASTCYREREVDELQNMDYVTSELGEIIQDGSIVEMRYEPSNEPGWRWIPMRVRHDKTEKFRKAAGGIGNAVKGTMNAEFVANETWNSIYEPITPSMIRKGTETPEEAEIEALVKAREAIPRKMVYSAQRKISALSETYMRPMRDFHNDWIKYQVLLKSVLGGEKKKKVLIDMACGKGGDLHKWEKLMPRFVLGIDYAMIDILDKNNGAYNRMLKDILKLGRANVPDIVFVAGDVTTPIVTGEAGRTEEEKKMLRTLFGQNTGGGVAPYIDELTGILQNKADVISCMFALHYFFKDKTTFDGFLRNVADCLKVGGYFVGCCFDGGSVFELLRDVKTGDSHI
;
A
#
# COMPACT_ATOMS: atom_id res chain seq x y z
N MET A 1 -37.46 20.21 -20.43
CA MET A 1 -36.68 20.78 -19.29
C MET A 1 -36.05 22.11 -19.68
N LEU A 2 -35.34 22.22 -20.78
CA LEU A 2 -34.68 23.44 -21.26
C LEU A 2 -35.70 24.56 -21.55
N GLU A 3 -36.82 24.28 -22.20
CA GLU A 3 -37.88 25.28 -22.46
C GLU A 3 -38.40 25.88 -21.15
N LYS A 4 -38.64 25.07 -20.10
CA LYS A 4 -39.10 25.59 -18.79
C LYS A 4 -38.00 26.39 -18.10
N TRP A 5 -36.77 25.92 -18.24
CA TRP A 5 -35.60 26.66 -17.69
C TRP A 5 -35.45 28.02 -18.39
N MET A 6 -35.57 28.07 -19.70
CA MET A 6 -35.51 29.31 -20.47
C MET A 6 -36.65 30.29 -20.14
N SER A 7 -37.84 29.77 -19.83
CA SER A 7 -39.05 30.56 -19.63
C SER A 7 -39.13 31.23 -18.25
N ASN A 8 -38.38 30.80 -17.25
CA ASN A 8 -38.46 31.38 -15.90
C ASN A 8 -37.05 31.45 -15.28
N ARG A 9 -36.67 32.65 -14.80
CA ARG A 9 -35.34 32.93 -14.23
C ARG A 9 -35.13 32.25 -12.89
N THR A 10 -36.17 31.87 -12.15
CA THR A 10 -36.06 31.12 -10.89
C THR A 10 -35.81 29.64 -11.08
N HIS A 11 -35.86 29.15 -12.34
CA HIS A 11 -35.59 27.77 -12.63
C HIS A 11 -34.09 27.51 -12.80
N GLU A 12 -33.55 26.57 -12.04
CA GLU A 12 -32.21 26.01 -12.19
C GLU A 12 -32.26 24.72 -12.98
N LEU A 13 -31.22 24.43 -13.74
CA LEU A 13 -30.99 23.18 -14.42
C LEU A 13 -29.64 22.59 -14.02
N GLU A 14 -29.69 21.54 -13.23
CA GLU A 14 -28.54 20.90 -12.62
C GLU A 14 -28.38 19.46 -13.16
N VAL A 15 -27.13 19.03 -13.29
CA VAL A 15 -26.76 17.63 -13.61
C VAL A 15 -25.92 17.08 -12.49
N THR A 16 -26.33 15.98 -11.89
CA THR A 16 -25.59 15.24 -10.87
C THR A 16 -25.08 13.92 -11.41
N PHE A 17 -23.93 13.47 -10.89
CA PHE A 17 -23.23 12.28 -11.36
C PHE A 17 -23.25 11.18 -10.31
N ASN A 18 -23.65 9.97 -10.74
CA ASN A 18 -23.70 8.79 -9.90
C ASN A 18 -22.75 7.72 -10.46
N LYS A 19 -21.56 7.62 -9.89
CA LYS A 19 -20.61 6.54 -10.18
C LYS A 19 -21.09 5.25 -9.51
N GLU A 20 -21.04 4.10 -10.20
CA GLU A 20 -21.28 2.80 -9.58
C GLU A 20 -20.29 2.59 -8.41
N GLY A 21 -20.82 2.36 -7.21
CA GLY A 21 -20.03 2.27 -5.98
C GLY A 21 -19.78 3.60 -5.26
N GLY A 22 -20.34 4.73 -5.75
CA GLY A 22 -20.14 6.09 -5.22
C GLY A 22 -18.94 6.80 -5.85
N MET A 23 -18.87 8.12 -5.68
CA MET A 23 -17.71 8.92 -6.08
C MET A 23 -16.62 8.75 -5.04
N ASP A 24 -15.44 8.29 -5.45
CA ASP A 24 -14.27 8.17 -4.59
C ASP A 24 -13.39 9.42 -4.63
N ALA A 25 -12.56 9.60 -3.58
CA ALA A 25 -11.68 10.75 -3.45
C ALA A 25 -10.70 10.91 -4.64
N ASP A 26 -10.15 9.82 -5.15
CA ASP A 26 -9.20 9.83 -6.26
C ASP A 26 -9.84 10.35 -7.55
N SER A 27 -11.00 9.81 -7.91
CA SER A 27 -11.77 10.27 -9.07
C SER A 27 -12.13 11.74 -8.93
N PHE A 28 -12.57 12.16 -7.74
CA PHE A 28 -12.93 13.55 -7.44
C PHE A 28 -11.75 14.50 -7.63
N LEU A 29 -10.59 14.20 -7.02
CA LEU A 29 -9.38 15.02 -7.14
C LEU A 29 -8.84 15.06 -8.58
N LYS A 30 -8.91 13.94 -9.30
CA LYS A 30 -8.52 13.90 -10.71
C LYS A 30 -9.41 14.78 -11.59
N ILE A 31 -10.67 14.89 -11.28
CA ILE A 31 -11.58 15.79 -12.00
C ILE A 31 -11.23 17.25 -11.70
N ILE A 32 -10.97 17.63 -10.44
CA ILE A 32 -10.49 18.96 -10.08
C ILE A 32 -9.22 19.31 -10.87
N ARG A 33 -8.22 18.44 -10.81
CA ARG A 33 -6.94 18.62 -11.53
C ARG A 33 -7.16 18.78 -13.04
N ARG A 34 -8.01 17.91 -13.61
CA ARG A 34 -8.36 17.99 -15.04
C ARG A 34 -8.99 19.33 -15.42
N LEU A 35 -9.92 19.84 -14.62
CA LEU A 35 -10.55 21.13 -14.90
C LEU A 35 -9.51 22.27 -14.85
N LYS A 36 -8.62 22.28 -13.88
CA LYS A 36 -7.50 23.24 -13.78
C LYS A 36 -6.57 23.14 -15.01
N GLU A 37 -6.10 21.95 -15.34
CA GLU A 37 -5.18 21.72 -16.50
C GLU A 37 -5.80 22.13 -17.84
N ARG A 38 -7.13 22.08 -17.97
CA ARG A 38 -7.85 22.50 -19.18
C ARG A 38 -8.23 23.98 -19.20
N GLY A 39 -7.77 24.76 -18.22
CA GLY A 39 -7.95 26.21 -18.15
C GLY A 39 -9.42 26.59 -17.88
N PHE A 40 -10.09 25.88 -16.98
CA PHE A 40 -11.36 26.33 -16.44
C PHE A 40 -11.10 27.41 -15.39
N GLU A 41 -11.92 28.46 -15.39
CA GLU A 41 -11.82 29.56 -14.45
C GLU A 41 -12.29 29.09 -13.08
N GLU A 42 -11.43 29.24 -12.08
CA GLU A 42 -11.81 29.01 -10.67
C GLU A 42 -12.62 30.20 -10.18
N VAL A 43 -13.86 29.94 -9.77
CA VAL A 43 -14.74 30.97 -9.22
C VAL A 43 -14.22 31.45 -7.86
N ASN A 44 -13.75 30.46 -7.06
CA ASN A 44 -13.18 30.70 -5.73
C ASN A 44 -11.86 29.93 -5.58
N PRO A 45 -10.70 30.62 -5.62
CA PRO A 45 -9.38 29.97 -5.60
C PRO A 45 -9.12 29.13 -4.35
N ASN A 46 -9.76 29.44 -3.22
CA ASN A 46 -9.51 28.86 -1.90
C ASN A 46 -10.59 27.90 -1.42
N SER A 47 -11.43 27.37 -2.29
CA SER A 47 -12.62 26.59 -1.90
C SER A 47 -13.56 27.30 -0.90
N ASP A 48 -14.85 27.23 -1.13
CA ASP A 48 -15.83 27.78 -0.20
C ASP A 48 -16.21 26.74 0.84
N GLU A 49 -16.18 27.13 2.12
CA GLU A 49 -16.79 26.36 3.20
C GLU A 49 -18.19 26.87 3.49
N LYS A 50 -19.14 25.94 3.57
CA LYS A 50 -20.54 26.25 3.77
C LYS A 50 -21.15 25.29 4.77
N LEU A 51 -21.96 25.82 5.67
CA LEU A 51 -22.87 25.02 6.49
C LEU A 51 -24.29 25.19 5.97
N ASN A 52 -24.86 24.12 5.43
CA ASN A 52 -26.27 24.06 5.09
C ASN A 52 -27.05 23.47 6.24
N ILE A 53 -28.03 24.20 6.74
CA ILE A 53 -28.98 23.76 7.76
C ILE A 53 -30.33 23.57 7.07
N LEU A 54 -30.77 22.30 6.96
CA LEU A 54 -32.02 21.94 6.32
C LEU A 54 -33.07 21.75 7.41
N CYS A 55 -34.23 22.35 7.24
CA CYS A 55 -35.39 22.21 8.10
C CYS A 55 -36.41 21.24 7.47
N GLU A 56 -37.19 20.53 8.26
CA GLU A 56 -38.26 19.63 7.76
C GLU A 56 -39.26 20.36 6.85
N SER A 57 -39.46 21.65 7.04
CA SER A 57 -40.28 22.50 6.19
C SER A 57 -39.78 22.65 4.74
N GLY A 58 -38.55 22.18 4.46
CA GLY A 58 -37.86 22.36 3.19
C GLY A 58 -37.10 23.70 3.08
N LEU A 59 -37.12 24.53 4.13
CA LEU A 59 -36.29 25.73 4.22
C LEU A 59 -34.84 25.34 4.46
N ARG A 60 -33.91 25.93 3.72
CA ARG A 60 -32.46 25.72 3.84
C ARG A 60 -31.80 27.07 4.18
N PHE A 61 -31.11 27.10 5.31
CA PHE A 61 -30.18 28.18 5.65
C PHE A 61 -28.77 27.79 5.22
N THR A 62 -28.05 28.71 4.59
CA THR A 62 -26.66 28.53 4.17
C THR A 62 -25.81 29.60 4.83
N MET A 63 -24.79 29.20 5.57
CA MET A 63 -23.77 30.08 6.16
C MET A 63 -22.47 29.88 5.38
N ASN A 64 -21.78 30.96 5.05
CA ASN A 64 -20.55 30.94 4.25
C ASN A 64 -19.35 31.49 5.02
N SER A 65 -19.55 32.26 6.14
CA SER A 65 -18.47 32.69 7.00
C SER A 65 -18.01 31.57 7.91
N PHE A 66 -16.73 31.34 7.97
CA PHE A 66 -16.13 30.33 8.88
C PHE A 66 -16.39 30.70 10.34
N GLU A 67 -16.28 31.97 10.68
CA GLU A 67 -16.51 32.48 12.03
C GLU A 67 -17.96 32.24 12.47
N ASP A 68 -18.94 32.57 11.63
CA ASP A 68 -20.36 32.32 11.90
C ASP A 68 -20.67 30.83 12.03
N ILE A 69 -20.04 29.98 11.17
CA ILE A 69 -20.20 28.53 11.24
C ILE A 69 -19.64 27.99 12.55
N GLN A 70 -18.46 28.44 12.97
CA GLN A 70 -17.83 28.01 14.21
C GLN A 70 -18.66 28.42 15.43
N GLU A 71 -19.17 29.67 15.48
CA GLU A 71 -20.03 30.13 16.55
C GLU A 71 -21.34 29.35 16.59
N TYR A 72 -22.00 29.13 15.43
CA TYR A 72 -23.21 28.33 15.34
C TYR A 72 -23.01 26.91 15.87
N CYS A 73 -21.90 26.27 15.54
CA CYS A 73 -21.57 24.94 16.03
C CYS A 73 -21.49 24.86 17.57
N ASN A 74 -21.12 25.97 18.22
CA ASN A 74 -21.03 26.07 19.67
C ASN A 74 -22.36 26.42 20.34
N ASP A 75 -23.08 27.40 19.82
CA ASP A 75 -24.28 27.94 20.49
C ASP A 75 -25.63 27.52 19.89
N ASN A 76 -25.62 26.97 18.67
CA ASN A 76 -26.80 26.60 17.87
C ASN A 76 -27.80 27.75 17.64
N LYS A 77 -27.33 29.00 17.66
CA LYS A 77 -28.12 30.19 17.38
C LYS A 77 -27.80 30.73 16.02
N LEU A 78 -28.84 31.22 15.33
CA LEU A 78 -28.71 31.76 13.97
C LEU A 78 -28.95 33.29 13.90
N ASP A 79 -29.53 33.90 14.97
CA ASP A 79 -30.08 35.27 14.98
C ASP A 79 -29.05 36.38 14.70
N ASP A 80 -27.81 36.16 15.12
CA ASP A 80 -26.68 37.11 15.04
C ASP A 80 -25.64 36.77 14.01
N LYS A 81 -25.91 35.79 13.14
CA LYS A 81 -24.97 35.23 12.16
C LYS A 81 -25.37 35.53 10.72
N GLY A 82 -24.39 35.57 9.83
CA GLY A 82 -24.63 35.74 8.39
C GLY A 82 -25.20 34.45 7.77
N TRP A 83 -26.40 34.54 7.22
CA TRP A 83 -27.07 33.43 6.54
C TRP A 83 -27.86 33.87 5.32
N LEU A 84 -28.05 32.92 4.40
CA LEU A 84 -28.97 33.04 3.25
C LEU A 84 -30.02 31.94 3.36
N ALA A 85 -31.30 32.25 3.19
CA ALA A 85 -32.42 31.33 3.27
C ALA A 85 -33.06 31.10 1.91
N ILE A 86 -33.18 29.81 1.51
CA ILE A 86 -33.81 29.45 0.24
C ILE A 86 -34.76 28.24 0.42
N VAL A 87 -35.71 28.10 -0.51
CA VAL A 87 -36.55 26.94 -0.66
C VAL A 87 -36.47 26.43 -2.10
N LYS A 88 -36.04 25.18 -2.31
CA LYS A 88 -36.08 24.53 -3.64
C LYS A 88 -37.35 23.70 -3.77
N LYS A 89 -38.17 23.98 -4.77
CA LYS A 89 -39.45 23.32 -5.07
C LYS A 89 -39.40 22.56 -6.38
N LYS A 90 -40.23 21.51 -6.48
CA LYS A 90 -40.48 20.84 -7.75
C LYS A 90 -41.35 21.76 -8.63
N ILE A 91 -41.02 21.83 -9.89
CA ILE A 91 -41.83 22.56 -10.86
C ILE A 91 -43.11 21.79 -11.11
N GLU A 92 -44.26 22.47 -10.90
CA GLU A 92 -45.53 21.85 -11.07
C GLU A 92 -45.89 21.72 -12.56
N LYS A 93 -46.62 20.64 -12.89
CA LYS A 93 -47.19 20.41 -14.21
C LYS A 93 -48.38 21.36 -14.45
N ARG A 94 -48.46 21.90 -15.63
CA ARG A 94 -49.55 22.81 -16.03
C ARG A 94 -50.92 22.08 -16.27
N GLY A 95 -50.94 20.73 -16.17
CA GLY A 95 -52.13 19.90 -16.32
C GLY A 95 -51.77 18.46 -16.67
N PRO A 96 -52.79 17.58 -16.80
CA PRO A 96 -52.57 16.14 -17.08
C PRO A 96 -51.89 15.86 -18.43
N GLU A 97 -52.02 16.76 -19.39
CA GLU A 97 -51.41 16.68 -20.73
C GLU A 97 -49.96 17.13 -20.76
N ASP A 98 -49.45 17.77 -19.69
CA ASP A 98 -48.06 18.27 -19.62
C ASP A 98 -47.08 17.09 -19.47
N LYS A 99 -46.39 16.78 -20.56
CA LYS A 99 -45.33 15.73 -20.61
C LYS A 99 -44.06 16.09 -19.87
N PHE A 100 -44.02 17.24 -19.21
CA PHE A 100 -42.85 17.70 -18.47
C PHE A 100 -42.46 16.71 -17.38
N ARG A 101 -41.14 16.43 -17.32
CA ARG A 101 -40.50 15.73 -16.22
C ARG A 101 -39.45 16.65 -15.58
N ASP A 102 -39.53 16.80 -14.27
CA ASP A 102 -38.60 17.59 -13.51
C ASP A 102 -37.23 16.88 -13.27
N THR A 103 -37.18 15.61 -13.59
CA THR A 103 -36.01 14.74 -13.42
C THR A 103 -35.89 13.80 -14.61
N LEU A 104 -34.67 13.64 -15.14
CA LEU A 104 -34.30 12.72 -16.21
C LEU A 104 -33.07 11.95 -15.83
N ASP A 105 -33.21 10.63 -15.73
CA ASP A 105 -32.06 9.73 -15.47
C ASP A 105 -31.55 9.15 -16.79
N ILE A 106 -30.24 9.28 -17.04
CA ILE A 106 -29.53 8.63 -18.14
C ILE A 106 -28.61 7.57 -17.54
N ASN A 107 -29.17 6.39 -17.28
CA ASN A 107 -28.53 5.31 -16.56
C ASN A 107 -27.25 4.80 -17.23
N GLU A 108 -27.16 4.86 -18.55
CA GLU A 108 -25.99 4.43 -19.33
C GLU A 108 -24.71 5.20 -18.98
N TYR A 109 -24.84 6.43 -18.50
CA TYR A 109 -23.73 7.26 -18.07
C TYR A 109 -23.77 7.58 -16.57
N GLY A 110 -24.84 7.17 -15.88
CA GLY A 110 -25.02 7.45 -14.45
C GLY A 110 -25.20 8.93 -14.15
N ILE A 111 -25.92 9.63 -14.97
CA ILE A 111 -26.23 11.05 -14.77
C ILE A 111 -27.71 11.25 -14.50
N ARG A 112 -28.01 12.25 -13.68
CA ARG A 112 -29.36 12.70 -13.40
C ARG A 112 -29.45 14.19 -13.66
N ILE A 113 -30.32 14.56 -14.57
CA ILE A 113 -30.65 15.96 -14.90
C ILE A 113 -31.90 16.35 -14.13
N LYS A 114 -31.83 17.45 -13.40
CA LYS A 114 -32.95 17.98 -12.61
C LYS A 114 -33.22 19.44 -13.00
N THR A 115 -34.50 19.82 -12.98
CA THR A 115 -34.92 21.20 -13.01
C THR A 115 -35.70 21.50 -11.75
N ARG A 116 -35.30 22.54 -11.02
CA ARG A 116 -35.94 22.97 -9.77
C ARG A 116 -36.25 24.46 -9.85
N GLU A 117 -37.25 24.85 -9.09
CA GLU A 117 -37.57 26.28 -8.86
C GLU A 117 -36.95 26.66 -7.51
N GLU A 118 -36.02 27.64 -7.53
CA GLU A 118 -35.39 28.18 -6.33
C GLU A 118 -36.08 29.49 -5.95
N HIS A 119 -36.56 29.58 -4.71
CA HIS A 119 -37.18 30.76 -4.16
C HIS A 119 -36.27 31.31 -3.05
N ASP A 120 -35.79 32.48 -3.24
CA ASP A 120 -35.12 33.26 -2.20
C ASP A 120 -36.12 33.58 -1.07
N ARG A 121 -35.67 33.44 0.16
CA ARG A 121 -36.40 33.75 1.39
C ARG A 121 -35.72 34.85 2.23
N GLY A 122 -34.70 35.49 1.66
CA GLY A 122 -33.97 36.53 2.28
C GLY A 122 -32.66 36.14 2.95
N ASN A 123 -32.03 37.08 3.54
CA ASN A 123 -30.73 36.91 4.20
C ASN A 123 -30.72 37.61 5.58
N SER A 124 -29.61 37.48 6.31
CA SER A 124 -29.43 38.04 7.64
C SER A 124 -29.55 39.55 7.69
N ASP A 125 -29.24 40.26 6.60
CA ASP A 125 -29.14 41.72 6.56
C ASP A 125 -30.51 42.38 6.30
N GLU A 126 -31.53 41.57 5.98
CA GLU A 126 -32.88 42.08 5.73
C GLU A 126 -33.64 42.39 7.05
N GLU A 127 -34.13 43.63 7.21
CA GLU A 127 -34.91 44.02 8.38
C GLU A 127 -36.22 43.26 8.47
N ASN A 128 -36.91 43.03 7.31
CA ASN A 128 -38.18 42.34 7.23
C ASN A 128 -38.00 40.90 6.73
N LYS A 129 -37.79 39.97 7.62
CA LYS A 129 -37.63 38.53 7.29
C LYS A 129 -38.92 37.93 6.69
N HIS A 130 -38.75 37.09 5.68
CA HIS A 130 -39.87 36.34 5.09
C HIS A 130 -40.60 35.49 6.15
N GLN A 131 -41.93 35.35 6.04
CA GLN A 131 -42.77 34.67 7.03
C GLN A 131 -42.28 33.24 7.35
N ASP A 132 -41.77 32.50 6.36
CA ASP A 132 -41.22 31.14 6.59
C ASP A 132 -39.98 31.19 7.49
N VAL A 133 -39.12 32.20 7.31
CA VAL A 133 -37.92 32.42 8.11
C VAL A 133 -38.32 32.81 9.55
N SER A 134 -39.23 33.77 9.73
CA SER A 134 -39.72 34.20 11.05
C SER A 134 -40.29 33.05 11.87
N LYS A 135 -41.12 32.21 11.22
CA LYS A 135 -41.66 30.98 11.87
C LYS A 135 -40.56 29.98 12.27
N ALA A 136 -39.52 29.84 11.45
CA ALA A 136 -38.41 28.94 11.77
C ALA A 136 -37.64 29.47 13.00
N PHE A 137 -37.45 30.78 13.13
CA PHE A 137 -36.77 31.37 14.27
C PHE A 137 -37.56 31.24 15.57
N GLU A 138 -38.89 31.45 15.54
CA GLU A 138 -39.75 31.28 16.72
C GLU A 138 -39.63 29.92 17.37
N GLY A 139 -39.34 28.88 16.56
CA GLY A 139 -39.21 27.47 17.02
C GLY A 139 -37.81 26.90 16.97
N TRP A 140 -36.76 27.71 16.76
CA TRP A 140 -35.42 27.26 16.35
C TRP A 140 -34.82 26.17 17.18
N THR A 141 -34.89 26.28 18.51
CA THR A 141 -34.32 25.30 19.46
C THR A 141 -35.01 23.94 19.39
N ASN A 142 -36.27 23.89 19.03
CA ASN A 142 -37.08 22.65 18.95
C ASN A 142 -37.24 22.14 17.51
N LEU A 143 -36.82 22.91 16.51
CA LEU A 143 -36.94 22.57 15.11
C LEU A 143 -36.02 21.39 14.78
N ASN A 144 -36.57 20.43 14.06
CA ASN A 144 -35.79 19.32 13.52
C ASN A 144 -34.97 19.80 12.31
N LYS A 145 -33.67 19.56 12.39
CA LYS A 145 -32.69 20.03 11.43
C LYS A 145 -31.83 18.86 10.91
N ALA A 146 -31.33 19.00 9.70
CA ALA A 146 -30.27 18.18 9.17
C ALA A 146 -29.15 19.09 8.71
N PHE A 147 -27.93 18.69 8.96
CA PHE A 147 -26.74 19.50 8.70
C PHE A 147 -25.91 18.92 7.56
N ARG A 148 -25.36 19.81 6.72
CA ARG A 148 -24.39 19.47 5.69
C ARG A 148 -23.25 20.49 5.74
N LEU A 149 -22.08 20.04 6.18
CA LEU A 149 -20.84 20.80 6.10
C LEU A 149 -20.19 20.51 4.75
N ILE A 150 -19.99 21.52 3.95
CA ILE A 150 -19.61 21.42 2.54
C ILE A 150 -18.32 22.20 2.32
N LYS A 151 -17.33 21.56 1.71
CA LYS A 151 -16.18 22.23 1.11
C LYS A 151 -16.32 22.12 -0.40
N ARG A 152 -16.37 23.28 -1.10
CA ARG A 152 -16.73 23.33 -2.52
C ARG A 152 -15.68 24.03 -3.35
N TRP A 153 -15.32 23.43 -4.47
CA TRP A 153 -14.53 24.00 -5.55
C TRP A 153 -15.43 24.26 -6.74
N SER A 154 -15.50 25.53 -7.18
CA SER A 154 -16.36 25.91 -8.30
C SER A 154 -15.52 26.39 -9.48
N PHE A 155 -15.86 25.91 -10.67
CA PHE A 155 -15.20 26.25 -11.93
C PHE A 155 -16.24 26.71 -12.96
N LYS A 156 -15.85 27.64 -13.85
CA LYS A 156 -16.71 28.10 -14.95
C LYS A 156 -16.00 27.97 -16.29
N LYS A 157 -16.75 27.59 -17.30
CA LYS A 157 -16.35 27.66 -18.71
C LYS A 157 -17.51 27.38 -19.63
N GLY A 158 -17.64 28.18 -20.71
CA GLY A 158 -18.58 27.88 -21.80
C GLY A 158 -20.05 27.85 -21.38
N GLY A 159 -20.47 28.72 -20.47
CA GLY A 159 -21.86 28.84 -20.03
C GLY A 159 -22.32 27.72 -19.07
N VAL A 160 -21.39 27.01 -18.47
CA VAL A 160 -21.67 26.02 -17.41
C VAL A 160 -20.78 26.26 -16.19
N GLN A 161 -21.33 25.99 -15.02
CA GLN A 161 -20.60 25.96 -13.76
C GLN A 161 -20.46 24.52 -13.27
N PHE A 162 -19.31 24.19 -12.72
CA PHE A 162 -18.98 22.91 -12.12
C PHE A 162 -18.79 23.11 -10.64
N ASP A 163 -19.62 22.47 -9.84
CA ASP A 163 -19.52 22.50 -8.38
C ASP A 163 -19.09 21.13 -7.89
N LEU A 164 -17.86 21.05 -7.37
CA LEU A 164 -17.28 19.85 -6.81
C LEU A 164 -17.25 20.00 -5.30
N SER A 165 -18.02 19.19 -4.59
CA SER A 165 -18.26 19.32 -3.16
C SER A 165 -17.82 18.09 -2.39
N MET A 166 -17.02 18.31 -1.36
CA MET A 166 -16.77 17.33 -0.29
C MET A 166 -17.75 17.62 0.84
N VAL A 167 -18.62 16.66 1.15
CA VAL A 167 -19.76 16.85 2.04
C VAL A 167 -19.71 15.92 3.23
N ARG A 168 -19.83 16.46 4.43
CA ARG A 168 -20.18 15.70 5.64
C ARG A 168 -21.58 16.08 6.06
N SER A 169 -22.43 15.10 6.27
CA SER A 169 -23.84 15.32 6.60
C SER A 169 -24.29 14.46 7.76
N THR A 170 -25.38 14.89 8.41
CA THR A 170 -26.13 14.03 9.31
C THR A 170 -26.48 12.74 8.58
N SER A 171 -26.51 11.62 9.31
CA SER A 171 -26.75 10.31 8.73
C SER A 171 -28.11 10.29 7.99
N SER A 172 -28.17 9.48 6.95
CA SER A 172 -29.41 9.30 6.17
C SER A 172 -29.79 7.84 6.08
N SER A 173 -31.09 7.57 6.14
CA SER A 173 -31.70 6.27 5.92
C SER A 173 -32.44 6.24 4.58
N ARG A 174 -33.06 5.10 4.23
CA ARG A 174 -33.96 5.02 3.06
C ARG A 174 -35.12 6.00 3.12
N ASN A 175 -35.47 6.50 4.31
CA ASN A 175 -36.61 7.40 4.56
C ASN A 175 -36.20 8.89 4.67
N GLY A 176 -34.94 9.24 4.39
CA GLY A 176 -34.44 10.61 4.49
C GLY A 176 -33.39 10.81 5.56
N PHE A 177 -33.13 12.06 5.92
CA PHE A 177 -32.18 12.39 6.97
C PHE A 177 -32.63 11.92 8.36
N ASN A 178 -31.69 11.56 9.20
CA ASN A 178 -31.92 11.49 10.64
C ASN A 178 -31.92 12.94 11.15
N TRP A 179 -33.13 13.40 11.49
CA TRP A 179 -33.34 14.75 11.95
C TRP A 179 -32.85 14.92 13.40
N VAL A 180 -32.13 15.99 13.67
CA VAL A 180 -31.60 16.34 14.99
C VAL A 180 -31.96 17.80 15.34
N LYS A 181 -31.88 18.16 16.59
CA LYS A 181 -32.22 19.52 17.03
C LYS A 181 -31.00 20.44 17.07
N THR A 182 -29.83 19.90 17.43
CA THR A 182 -28.60 20.67 17.53
C THR A 182 -27.47 20.06 16.71
N PHE A 183 -26.47 20.88 16.36
CA PHE A 183 -25.30 20.46 15.59
C PHE A 183 -24.54 19.31 16.26
N ASN A 184 -24.45 19.29 17.59
CA ASN A 184 -23.62 18.37 18.35
C ASN A 184 -24.30 17.03 18.71
N GLU A 185 -25.60 16.86 18.48
CA GLU A 185 -26.30 15.61 18.76
C GLU A 185 -25.76 14.43 17.96
N GLU A 186 -25.44 14.62 16.70
CA GLU A 186 -24.80 13.65 15.84
C GLU A 186 -23.40 14.16 15.44
N LYS A 187 -22.35 13.39 15.76
CA LYS A 187 -20.97 13.79 15.48
C LYS A 187 -20.61 13.64 13.99
N PHE A 188 -21.48 14.07 13.09
CA PHE A 188 -21.37 13.86 11.65
C PHE A 188 -20.12 14.52 11.01
N ALA A 189 -19.60 15.59 11.61
CA ALA A 189 -18.35 16.22 11.15
C ALA A 189 -17.14 15.25 11.17
N ARG A 190 -17.22 14.16 11.94
CA ARG A 190 -16.21 13.10 12.00
C ARG A 190 -16.47 11.94 11.04
N ASN A 191 -17.63 11.94 10.36
CA ASN A 191 -17.94 10.91 9.38
C ASN A 191 -17.08 11.06 8.13
N PRO A 192 -16.74 9.94 7.42
CA PRO A 192 -16.08 10.03 6.14
C PRO A 192 -16.89 10.92 5.18
N PRO A 193 -16.23 11.82 4.43
CA PRO A 193 -16.93 12.70 3.50
C PRO A 193 -17.50 11.89 2.31
N THR A 194 -18.60 12.40 1.76
CA THR A 194 -19.10 12.01 0.43
C THR A 194 -18.67 13.05 -0.58
N TYR A 195 -18.47 12.63 -1.82
CA TYR A 195 -18.03 13.49 -2.92
C TYR A 195 -19.15 13.64 -3.92
N GLU A 196 -19.55 14.89 -4.15
CA GLU A 196 -20.66 15.24 -5.04
C GLU A 196 -20.14 16.14 -6.17
N ILE A 197 -20.63 15.94 -7.38
CA ILE A 197 -20.29 16.76 -8.54
C ILE A 197 -21.59 17.17 -9.19
N GLU A 198 -21.74 18.47 -9.37
CA GLU A 198 -22.87 19.11 -10.02
C GLU A 198 -22.38 19.94 -11.20
N VAL A 199 -23.13 19.91 -12.29
CA VAL A 199 -22.93 20.80 -13.45
C VAL A 199 -24.20 21.60 -13.61
N GLU A 200 -24.10 22.90 -13.50
CA GLU A 200 -25.20 23.84 -13.64
C GLU A 200 -25.11 24.60 -14.96
N LEU A 201 -26.23 24.71 -15.67
CA LEU A 201 -26.33 25.52 -16.87
C LEU A 201 -26.54 26.98 -16.50
N LEU A 202 -25.62 27.85 -16.92
CA LEU A 202 -25.67 29.29 -16.64
C LEU A 202 -26.45 30.06 -17.71
N ARG A 203 -27.08 31.15 -17.30
CA ARG A 203 -27.78 32.08 -18.18
C ARG A 203 -26.83 33.13 -18.74
N GLU A 204 -25.71 32.69 -19.29
CA GLU A 204 -24.76 33.59 -19.94
C GLU A 204 -25.24 33.99 -21.33
N ASP A 205 -24.96 35.23 -21.72
CA ASP A 205 -25.24 35.70 -23.07
C ASP A 205 -24.58 34.82 -24.13
N LEU A 206 -25.21 34.74 -25.26
CA LEU A 206 -24.67 34.04 -26.43
C LEU A 206 -23.41 34.79 -26.91
N THR A 207 -22.40 34.05 -27.29
CA THR A 207 -21.20 34.60 -27.90
C THR A 207 -21.52 35.26 -29.25
N ASP A 208 -20.68 36.17 -29.73
CA ASP A 208 -20.91 36.87 -31.00
C ASP A 208 -20.99 35.89 -32.17
N GLY A 209 -20.24 34.78 -32.13
CA GLY A 209 -20.31 33.72 -33.15
C GLY A 209 -21.63 32.92 -33.09
N GLU A 210 -22.19 32.72 -31.88
CA GLU A 210 -23.52 32.08 -31.72
C GLU A 210 -24.62 33.02 -32.15
N LYS A 211 -24.53 34.31 -31.82
CA LYS A 211 -25.47 35.37 -32.27
C LYS A 211 -25.49 35.52 -33.78
N ALA A 212 -24.30 35.50 -34.43
CA ALA A 212 -24.19 35.58 -35.88
C ALA A 212 -24.89 34.39 -36.59
N LYS A 213 -24.72 33.17 -36.10
CA LYS A 213 -25.41 32.00 -36.64
C LYS A 213 -26.93 32.08 -36.47
N LEU A 214 -27.41 32.62 -35.36
CA LEU A 214 -28.83 32.83 -35.08
C LEU A 214 -29.45 33.95 -35.91
N ALA A 215 -28.70 34.96 -36.31
CA ALA A 215 -29.16 36.06 -37.15
C ALA A 215 -29.54 35.63 -38.58
N GLU A 216 -28.97 34.53 -39.06
CA GLU A 216 -29.29 33.98 -40.39
C GLU A 216 -30.63 33.19 -40.40
N THR A 217 -31.27 33.00 -39.24
CA THR A 217 -32.52 32.19 -39.08
C THR A 217 -33.78 33.04 -39.26
N GLY A 218 -34.72 32.59 -40.08
CA GLY A 218 -35.86 33.35 -40.57
C GLY A 218 -37.01 33.58 -39.61
N SER A 219 -37.44 32.63 -38.76
CA SER A 219 -38.60 32.78 -37.88
C SER A 219 -38.21 32.84 -36.39
N LYS A 220 -39.06 33.45 -35.57
CA LYS A 220 -38.85 33.51 -34.10
C LYS A 220 -38.82 32.11 -33.49
N GLU A 221 -39.70 31.23 -33.88
CA GLU A 221 -39.81 29.87 -33.39
C GLU A 221 -38.53 29.05 -33.73
N GLN A 222 -37.95 29.26 -34.90
CA GLN A 222 -36.73 28.62 -35.32
C GLN A 222 -35.52 29.15 -34.56
N ARG A 223 -35.47 30.49 -34.27
CA ARG A 223 -34.44 31.11 -33.43
C ARG A 223 -34.50 30.58 -32.00
N ASP A 224 -35.67 30.48 -31.40
CA ASP A 224 -35.84 29.93 -30.04
C ASP A 224 -35.38 28.48 -29.96
N LYS A 225 -35.64 27.69 -31.00
CA LYS A 225 -35.19 26.29 -31.09
C LYS A 225 -33.68 26.15 -31.28
N GLU A 226 -33.08 27.01 -32.06
CA GLU A 226 -31.62 27.03 -32.24
C GLU A 226 -30.91 27.55 -30.99
N THR A 227 -31.44 28.57 -30.30
CA THR A 227 -30.96 29.04 -28.99
C THR A 227 -30.99 27.91 -27.97
N MET A 228 -32.08 27.13 -27.93
CA MET A 228 -32.13 25.94 -27.06
C MET A 228 -31.09 24.90 -27.44
N GLY A 229 -30.79 24.76 -28.73
CA GLY A 229 -29.69 23.90 -29.21
C GLY A 229 -28.32 24.34 -28.71
N VAL A 230 -28.06 25.66 -28.65
CA VAL A 230 -26.81 26.18 -28.10
C VAL A 230 -26.67 25.83 -26.62
N TYR A 231 -27.70 26.09 -25.81
CA TYR A 231 -27.67 25.75 -24.39
C TYR A 231 -27.53 24.24 -24.13
N LEU A 232 -28.21 23.43 -24.96
CA LEU A 232 -28.08 21.97 -24.91
C LEU A 232 -26.63 21.51 -25.18
N ASN A 233 -25.98 22.09 -26.18
CA ASN A 233 -24.61 21.77 -26.53
C ASN A 233 -23.62 22.19 -25.42
N ARG A 234 -23.82 23.36 -24.77
CA ARG A 234 -23.04 23.81 -23.61
C ARG A 234 -23.16 22.81 -22.47
N LEU A 235 -24.39 22.37 -22.16
CA LEU A 235 -24.66 21.39 -21.10
C LEU A 235 -24.01 20.02 -21.42
N ILE A 236 -24.16 19.51 -22.66
CA ILE A 236 -23.55 18.26 -23.11
C ILE A 236 -22.03 18.34 -23.03
N ALA A 237 -21.43 19.46 -23.41
CA ALA A 237 -19.99 19.68 -23.31
C ALA A 237 -19.50 19.61 -21.85
N GLY A 238 -20.23 20.26 -20.93
CA GLY A 238 -19.95 20.24 -19.49
C GLY A 238 -20.07 18.82 -18.90
N ILE A 239 -21.17 18.13 -19.21
CA ILE A 239 -21.35 16.72 -18.82
C ILE A 239 -20.19 15.86 -19.32
N GLY A 240 -19.80 16.05 -20.57
CA GLY A 240 -18.70 15.31 -21.19
C GLY A 240 -17.36 15.48 -20.48
N GLU A 241 -17.04 16.68 -19.98
CA GLU A 241 -15.79 16.90 -19.23
C GLU A 241 -15.76 16.13 -17.90
N VAL A 242 -16.87 16.14 -17.16
CA VAL A 242 -16.97 15.38 -15.90
C VAL A 242 -16.91 13.87 -16.15
N LEU A 243 -17.64 13.38 -17.16
CA LEU A 243 -17.66 11.94 -17.50
C LEU A 243 -16.27 11.46 -17.92
N ARG A 244 -15.52 12.25 -18.70
CA ARG A 244 -14.12 11.92 -19.06
C ARG A 244 -13.24 11.83 -17.82
N GLY A 245 -13.45 12.71 -16.85
CA GLY A 245 -12.76 12.63 -15.56
C GLY A 245 -13.15 11.38 -14.77
N ILE A 246 -14.44 11.04 -14.69
CA ILE A 246 -14.92 9.84 -14.00
C ILE A 246 -14.40 8.54 -14.66
N GLN A 247 -14.46 8.48 -15.99
CA GLN A 247 -13.99 7.31 -16.75
C GLN A 247 -12.48 7.29 -16.97
N GLN A 248 -11.79 8.38 -16.63
CA GLN A 248 -10.34 8.57 -16.87
C GLN A 248 -9.95 8.26 -18.32
N ASN A 249 -10.84 8.61 -19.25
CA ASN A 249 -10.69 8.36 -20.68
C ASN A 249 -11.26 9.52 -21.50
N SER A 250 -10.59 9.82 -22.61
CA SER A 250 -11.07 10.82 -23.58
C SER A 250 -12.31 10.35 -24.33
N ILE A 251 -12.46 9.05 -24.51
CA ILE A 251 -13.54 8.40 -25.23
C ILE A 251 -14.52 7.81 -24.23
N LEU A 252 -15.73 8.32 -24.23
CA LEU A 252 -16.77 7.86 -23.33
C LEU A 252 -17.41 6.57 -23.80
N ILE A 253 -17.62 5.65 -22.85
CA ILE A 253 -18.34 4.39 -23.11
C ILE A 253 -19.59 4.28 -22.22
N GLN A 254 -20.61 3.62 -22.72
CA GLN A 254 -21.83 3.31 -21.99
C GLN A 254 -21.59 2.19 -20.97
N ARG A 255 -22.36 2.16 -19.90
CA ARG A 255 -22.30 1.08 -18.90
C ARG A 255 -22.62 -0.29 -19.48
N SER A 256 -23.58 -0.36 -20.41
CA SER A 256 -23.90 -1.58 -21.16
C SER A 256 -22.70 -2.08 -21.97
N THR A 257 -22.02 -1.20 -22.69
CA THR A 257 -20.79 -1.52 -23.42
C THR A 257 -19.68 -2.02 -22.48
N LYS A 258 -19.45 -1.31 -21.37
CA LYS A 258 -18.48 -1.76 -20.37
C LYS A 258 -18.78 -3.17 -19.88
N ARG A 259 -20.05 -3.48 -19.56
CA ARG A 259 -20.46 -4.81 -19.09
C ARG A 259 -20.27 -5.88 -20.17
N SER A 260 -20.59 -5.58 -21.43
CA SER A 260 -20.37 -6.50 -22.55
C SER A 260 -18.90 -6.82 -22.72
N VAL A 261 -18.04 -5.79 -22.77
CA VAL A 261 -16.58 -5.94 -22.92
C VAL A 261 -16.01 -6.77 -21.77
N ILE A 262 -16.40 -6.52 -20.51
CA ILE A 262 -15.94 -7.33 -19.37
C ILE A 262 -16.41 -8.77 -19.48
N SER A 263 -17.67 -9.01 -19.88
CA SER A 263 -18.20 -10.37 -20.07
C SER A 263 -17.42 -11.14 -21.14
N GLU A 264 -17.13 -10.50 -22.27
CA GLU A 264 -16.32 -11.09 -23.34
C GLU A 264 -14.89 -11.32 -22.94
N TYR A 265 -14.27 -10.37 -22.20
CA TYR A 265 -12.94 -10.49 -21.63
C TYR A 265 -12.85 -11.70 -20.69
N LEU A 266 -13.78 -11.82 -19.71
CA LEU A 266 -13.78 -12.94 -18.77
C LEU A 266 -13.92 -14.28 -19.48
N LYS A 267 -14.79 -14.36 -20.49
CA LYS A 267 -14.93 -15.54 -21.33
C LYS A 267 -13.64 -15.86 -22.09
N ARG A 268 -12.99 -14.85 -22.68
CA ARG A 268 -11.71 -15.00 -23.39
C ARG A 268 -10.59 -15.41 -22.46
N ALA A 269 -10.51 -14.79 -21.28
CA ALA A 269 -9.50 -15.06 -20.28
C ALA A 269 -9.73 -16.38 -19.51
N GLU A 270 -10.79 -17.14 -19.80
CA GLU A 270 -11.20 -18.37 -19.08
C GLU A 270 -11.41 -18.11 -17.58
N LEU A 271 -12.07 -17.01 -17.23
CA LEU A 271 -12.31 -16.58 -15.85
C LEU A 271 -13.79 -16.68 -15.46
N PRO A 272 -14.10 -17.00 -14.17
CA PRO A 272 -15.47 -17.07 -13.73
C PRO A 272 -16.12 -15.69 -13.67
N THR A 273 -17.36 -15.59 -14.14
CA THR A 273 -18.14 -14.33 -14.11
C THR A 273 -18.61 -13.96 -12.70
N ALA A 274 -18.77 -14.95 -11.81
CA ALA A 274 -19.21 -14.74 -10.44
C ALA A 274 -18.15 -14.02 -9.56
N THR A 275 -16.88 -14.22 -9.88
CA THR A 275 -15.73 -13.58 -9.22
C THR A 275 -14.81 -12.99 -10.27
N PRO A 276 -15.18 -11.83 -10.86
CA PRO A 276 -14.39 -11.24 -11.93
C PRO A 276 -12.99 -10.88 -11.44
N GLU A 277 -11.98 -11.33 -12.18
CA GLU A 277 -10.58 -11.06 -11.85
C GLU A 277 -9.81 -10.63 -13.12
N PHE A 278 -8.71 -9.91 -12.91
CA PHE A 278 -7.73 -9.64 -13.97
C PHE A 278 -6.81 -10.85 -14.13
N ARG A 279 -6.62 -11.35 -15.36
CA ARG A 279 -5.69 -12.44 -15.64
C ARG A 279 -4.27 -11.91 -15.78
N GLY A 280 -3.48 -11.93 -14.75
CA GLY A 280 -2.10 -11.42 -14.80
C GLY A 280 -1.16 -12.24 -13.94
N VAL A 281 0.14 -12.18 -14.25
CA VAL A 281 1.21 -12.76 -13.44
C VAL A 281 1.86 -11.67 -12.60
N LYS A 282 2.43 -12.07 -11.46
CA LYS A 282 3.15 -11.16 -10.55
C LYS A 282 4.61 -11.59 -10.47
N PRO A 283 5.54 -10.81 -11.04
CA PRO A 283 6.96 -11.11 -10.95
C PRO A 283 7.45 -10.96 -9.50
N ARG A 284 8.43 -11.77 -9.12
CA ARG A 284 9.15 -11.66 -7.85
C ARG A 284 10.29 -10.63 -7.95
N THR A 285 10.72 -10.13 -6.80
CA THR A 285 11.94 -9.33 -6.71
C THR A 285 13.16 -10.19 -7.05
N LEU A 286 14.05 -9.69 -7.88
CA LEU A 286 15.35 -10.29 -8.15
C LEU A 286 16.20 -10.20 -6.89
N LEU A 287 16.69 -11.33 -6.41
CA LEU A 287 17.60 -11.42 -5.27
C LEU A 287 18.96 -11.93 -5.75
N LEU A 288 20.00 -11.71 -4.96
CA LEU A 288 21.37 -12.15 -5.31
C LEU A 288 21.44 -13.65 -5.63
N GLU A 289 20.66 -14.49 -4.96
CA GLU A 289 20.57 -15.93 -5.22
C GLU A 289 20.11 -16.28 -6.64
N HIS A 290 19.35 -15.38 -7.28
CA HIS A 290 18.85 -15.55 -8.65
C HIS A 290 19.87 -15.19 -9.75
N MET A 291 21.06 -14.68 -9.36
CA MET A 291 22.12 -14.29 -10.30
C MET A 291 23.49 -14.89 -9.98
N ARG A 292 23.60 -15.72 -8.94
CA ARG A 292 24.86 -16.38 -8.56
C ARG A 292 25.31 -17.38 -9.61
N SER A 293 26.63 -17.57 -9.70
CA SER A 293 27.24 -18.60 -10.51
C SER A 293 26.97 -20.01 -9.95
N GLU A 294 27.00 -20.16 -8.63
CA GLU A 294 26.58 -21.40 -7.96
C GLU A 294 25.06 -21.45 -7.84
N ARG A 295 24.45 -22.46 -8.47
CA ARG A 295 23.00 -22.60 -8.54
C ARG A 295 22.48 -23.41 -7.35
N THR A 296 21.38 -22.96 -6.76
CA THR A 296 20.63 -23.74 -5.79
C THR A 296 19.53 -24.52 -6.53
N ASP A 297 19.46 -25.83 -6.33
CA ASP A 297 18.46 -26.70 -6.96
C ASP A 297 17.03 -26.16 -6.72
N GLY A 298 16.29 -26.02 -7.83
CA GLY A 298 14.89 -25.58 -7.81
C GLY A 298 14.67 -24.07 -7.66
N GLN A 299 15.71 -23.25 -7.61
CA GLN A 299 15.59 -21.78 -7.64
C GLN A 299 15.80 -21.24 -9.06
N PRO A 300 15.01 -20.22 -9.47
CA PRO A 300 15.21 -19.55 -10.75
C PRO A 300 16.55 -18.81 -10.75
N ASN A 301 17.25 -18.84 -11.88
CA ASN A 301 18.51 -18.12 -12.06
C ASN A 301 18.54 -17.44 -13.43
N ILE A 302 18.79 -16.14 -13.48
CA ILE A 302 18.76 -15.35 -14.74
C ILE A 302 19.84 -15.74 -15.74
N ARG A 303 20.88 -16.45 -15.30
CA ARG A 303 21.94 -16.99 -16.17
C ARG A 303 21.43 -18.12 -17.09
N ASP A 304 20.23 -18.67 -16.80
CA ASP A 304 19.73 -19.85 -17.50
C ASP A 304 18.50 -19.57 -18.37
N GLY A 305 18.74 -19.09 -19.59
CA GLY A 305 17.68 -19.00 -20.58
C GLY A 305 16.63 -17.93 -20.30
N TYR A 306 17.06 -16.77 -19.83
CA TYR A 306 16.22 -15.60 -19.63
C TYR A 306 16.37 -14.59 -20.76
N ASN A 307 15.35 -13.81 -20.94
CA ASN A 307 15.40 -12.53 -21.64
C ASN A 307 15.18 -11.39 -20.66
N VAL A 308 15.56 -10.19 -21.07
CA VAL A 308 15.40 -8.96 -20.30
C VAL A 308 14.69 -7.90 -21.13
N THR A 309 13.83 -7.12 -20.51
CA THR A 309 13.20 -5.93 -21.06
C THR A 309 13.17 -4.81 -20.02
N ASP A 310 13.08 -3.57 -20.49
CA ASP A 310 12.91 -2.42 -19.60
C ASP A 310 11.61 -2.54 -18.76
N LYS A 311 11.63 -2.00 -17.55
CA LYS A 311 10.44 -1.88 -16.71
C LYS A 311 9.91 -0.46 -16.85
N ALA A 312 8.92 -0.27 -17.75
CA ALA A 312 8.24 0.99 -17.92
C ALA A 312 7.40 1.33 -16.68
N ASP A 313 7.41 2.59 -16.27
CA ASP A 313 6.53 3.11 -15.21
C ASP A 313 5.21 3.61 -15.84
N GLY A 314 4.15 2.82 -15.67
CA GLY A 314 2.85 3.07 -16.25
C GLY A 314 1.72 2.37 -15.48
N LEU A 315 0.59 2.23 -16.15
CA LEU A 315 -0.55 1.45 -15.69
C LEU A 315 -0.61 0.13 -16.44
N ARG A 316 -0.49 -0.99 -15.75
CA ARG A 316 -0.64 -2.31 -16.38
C ARG A 316 -2.05 -2.51 -16.84
N VAL A 317 -2.22 -2.83 -18.11
CA VAL A 317 -3.50 -3.09 -18.77
C VAL A 317 -3.42 -4.30 -19.69
N HIS A 318 -4.56 -4.93 -19.92
CA HIS A 318 -4.71 -5.84 -21.05
C HIS A 318 -5.19 -5.07 -22.27
N ALA A 319 -4.53 -5.29 -23.40
CA ALA A 319 -5.05 -4.98 -24.73
C ALA A 319 -6.02 -6.09 -25.13
N PHE A 320 -7.31 -5.80 -25.08
CA PHE A 320 -8.37 -6.72 -25.46
C PHE A 320 -9.00 -6.26 -26.78
N VAL A 321 -8.83 -7.07 -27.83
CA VAL A 321 -9.49 -6.84 -29.13
C VAL A 321 -10.68 -7.77 -29.19
N ASN A 322 -11.88 -7.18 -29.24
CA ASN A 322 -13.14 -7.93 -29.27
C ASN A 322 -13.38 -8.67 -30.61
N ALA A 323 -14.54 -9.29 -30.79
CA ALA A 323 -14.88 -10.02 -32.00
C ALA A 323 -15.02 -9.11 -33.24
N GLU A 324 -15.43 -7.86 -33.05
CA GLU A 324 -15.61 -6.82 -34.06
C GLU A 324 -14.31 -6.13 -34.44
N GLY A 325 -13.20 -6.42 -33.71
CA GLY A 325 -11.87 -5.83 -33.94
C GLY A 325 -11.63 -4.54 -33.15
N ASP A 326 -12.54 -4.11 -32.27
CA ASP A 326 -12.37 -2.91 -31.45
C ASP A 326 -11.37 -3.18 -30.32
N LEU A 327 -10.39 -2.30 -30.16
CA LEU A 327 -9.40 -2.37 -29.08
C LEU A 327 -9.91 -1.65 -27.82
N TYR A 328 -9.93 -2.38 -26.73
CA TYR A 328 -10.15 -1.87 -25.36
C TYR A 328 -8.92 -2.13 -24.49
N MET A 329 -8.65 -1.22 -23.58
CA MET A 329 -7.70 -1.46 -22.50
C MET A 329 -8.48 -1.79 -21.21
N ILE A 330 -8.03 -2.81 -20.49
CA ILE A 330 -8.67 -3.26 -19.25
C ILE A 330 -7.60 -3.29 -18.16
N ASP A 331 -7.77 -2.51 -17.08
CA ASP A 331 -6.84 -2.44 -15.97
C ASP A 331 -7.05 -3.55 -14.92
N MET A 332 -6.18 -3.61 -13.92
CA MET A 332 -6.24 -4.60 -12.83
C MET A 332 -7.51 -4.50 -11.96
N ALA A 333 -8.20 -3.35 -11.97
CA ALA A 333 -9.47 -3.12 -11.29
C ALA A 333 -10.69 -3.42 -12.19
N LEU A 334 -10.44 -3.92 -13.41
CA LEU A 334 -11.45 -4.18 -14.45
C LEU A 334 -12.15 -2.91 -14.94
N ASN A 335 -11.47 -1.76 -14.89
CA ASN A 335 -11.93 -0.60 -15.62
C ASN A 335 -11.65 -0.80 -17.11
N VAL A 336 -12.60 -0.37 -17.93
CA VAL A 336 -12.53 -0.50 -19.40
C VAL A 336 -12.34 0.88 -20.01
N TYR A 337 -11.33 0.99 -20.85
CA TYR A 337 -10.97 2.20 -21.57
C TYR A 337 -11.14 1.95 -23.08
N ALA A 338 -12.04 2.67 -23.70
CA ALA A 338 -12.17 2.64 -25.15
C ALA A 338 -11.01 3.40 -25.79
N THR A 339 -10.43 2.84 -26.83
CA THR A 339 -9.31 3.46 -27.55
C THR A 339 -9.73 4.16 -28.85
N GLY A 340 -10.90 3.82 -29.37
CA GLY A 340 -11.35 4.31 -30.67
C GLY A 340 -10.58 3.74 -31.86
N LEU A 341 -9.78 2.70 -31.65
CA LEU A 341 -9.02 1.99 -32.65
C LEU A 341 -9.62 0.63 -32.94
N LYS A 342 -9.63 0.25 -34.20
CA LYS A 342 -10.20 -1.01 -34.67
C LYS A 342 -9.27 -1.68 -35.67
N GLN A 343 -9.06 -3.00 -35.49
CA GLN A 343 -8.32 -3.82 -36.45
C GLN A 343 -8.88 -5.24 -36.48
N ILE A 344 -9.64 -5.55 -37.50
CA ILE A 344 -10.31 -6.84 -37.64
C ILE A 344 -9.33 -8.02 -37.74
N GLY A 345 -8.16 -7.80 -38.31
CA GLY A 345 -7.08 -8.80 -38.40
C GLY A 345 -6.52 -9.24 -37.04
N CYS A 346 -6.78 -8.44 -36.01
CA CYS A 346 -6.39 -8.71 -34.63
C CYS A 346 -7.55 -9.15 -33.73
N ALA A 347 -8.76 -9.38 -34.29
CA ALA A 347 -9.96 -9.69 -33.53
C ALA A 347 -9.78 -10.92 -32.62
N ASN A 348 -10.44 -10.91 -31.46
CA ASN A 348 -10.39 -11.97 -30.47
C ASN A 348 -8.99 -12.23 -29.89
N SER A 349 -8.19 -11.18 -29.72
CA SER A 349 -6.85 -11.24 -29.12
C SER A 349 -6.85 -10.63 -27.72
N LEU A 350 -5.96 -11.15 -26.87
CA LEU A 350 -5.71 -10.68 -25.48
C LEU A 350 -4.22 -10.66 -25.21
N LEU A 351 -3.67 -9.46 -25.00
CA LEU A 351 -2.26 -9.23 -24.76
C LEU A 351 -2.06 -8.47 -23.44
N ASP A 352 -0.87 -8.59 -22.87
CA ASP A 352 -0.45 -7.87 -21.66
C ASP A 352 0.38 -6.64 -22.07
N GLY A 353 0.16 -5.53 -21.41
CA GLY A 353 0.84 -4.29 -21.76
C GLY A 353 0.91 -3.29 -20.62
N GLU A 354 1.69 -2.26 -20.83
CA GLU A 354 1.83 -1.11 -19.94
C GLU A 354 1.31 0.14 -20.65
N TRP A 355 0.35 0.83 -20.05
CA TRP A 355 -0.16 2.08 -20.56
C TRP A 355 0.58 3.25 -19.91
N VAL A 356 1.39 3.93 -20.71
CA VAL A 356 2.18 5.09 -20.30
C VAL A 356 1.45 6.37 -20.68
N THR A 357 1.14 7.20 -19.68
CA THR A 357 0.38 8.45 -19.85
C THR A 357 1.23 9.71 -19.82
N ARG A 358 2.51 9.60 -19.45
CA ARG A 358 3.47 10.72 -19.40
C ARG A 358 4.80 10.33 -20.02
N ARG A 359 5.44 11.29 -20.69
CA ARG A 359 6.83 11.16 -21.16
C ARG A 359 7.79 11.37 -20.00
N LYS A 360 9.03 10.98 -20.17
CA LYS A 360 10.13 11.30 -19.26
C LYS A 360 10.21 12.82 -19.09
N GLY A 361 10.37 13.29 -17.86
CA GLY A 361 10.54 14.71 -17.56
C GLY A 361 11.90 15.22 -18.05
N GLU A 362 12.00 16.53 -18.22
CA GLU A 362 13.26 17.19 -18.57
C GLU A 362 13.84 17.84 -17.30
N GLU A 363 15.13 17.61 -17.08
CA GLU A 363 15.89 18.39 -16.10
C GLU A 363 16.30 19.70 -16.77
N VAL A 364 15.87 20.80 -16.18
CA VAL A 364 16.24 22.14 -16.66
C VAL A 364 17.09 22.80 -15.58
N VAL A 365 18.33 23.13 -15.94
CA VAL A 365 19.18 23.94 -15.08
C VAL A 365 18.75 25.39 -15.25
N THR A 366 18.30 26.03 -14.18
CA THR A 366 17.94 27.45 -14.18
C THR A 366 19.21 28.31 -14.29
N GLU A 367 19.06 29.61 -14.65
CA GLU A 367 20.18 30.55 -14.73
C GLU A 367 20.97 30.66 -13.41
N ASP A 368 20.32 30.34 -12.29
CA ASP A 368 20.94 30.30 -10.96
C ASP A 368 21.61 28.95 -10.61
N GLY A 369 21.70 28.03 -11.57
CA GLY A 369 22.33 26.72 -11.40
C GLY A 369 21.48 25.69 -10.63
N ILE A 370 20.21 25.99 -10.35
CA ILE A 370 19.29 25.08 -9.67
C ILE A 370 18.68 24.10 -10.70
N ILE A 371 18.79 22.80 -10.44
CA ILE A 371 18.17 21.76 -11.26
C ILE A 371 16.68 21.73 -10.94
N GLN A 372 15.85 22.10 -11.89
CA GLN A 372 14.40 21.95 -11.80
C GLN A 372 13.93 20.77 -12.67
N HIS A 373 13.19 19.85 -12.06
CA HIS A 373 12.54 18.77 -12.77
C HIS A 373 11.20 19.25 -13.36
N LYS A 374 11.13 19.42 -14.65
CA LYS A 374 9.86 19.70 -15.34
C LYS A 374 9.13 18.38 -15.59
N PRO A 375 7.85 18.24 -15.22
CA PRO A 375 7.09 17.05 -15.51
C PRO A 375 6.99 16.82 -17.03
N GLY A 376 7.19 15.57 -17.44
CA GLY A 376 7.11 15.18 -18.85
C GLY A 376 5.73 15.48 -19.45
N ARG A 377 5.71 15.75 -20.74
CA ARG A 377 4.47 15.99 -21.51
C ARG A 377 3.57 14.77 -21.47
N SER A 378 2.27 14.97 -21.64
CA SER A 378 1.29 13.91 -21.79
C SER A 378 1.68 12.96 -22.92
N ALA A 379 1.59 11.66 -22.66
CA ALA A 379 1.75 10.59 -23.63
C ALA A 379 0.48 9.72 -23.63
N ASN A 380 0.29 8.94 -24.68
CA ASN A 380 -0.77 7.93 -24.73
C ASN A 380 -0.21 6.72 -25.48
N LEU A 381 0.62 5.94 -24.79
CA LEU A 381 1.41 4.87 -25.38
C LEU A 381 1.10 3.54 -24.68
N LEU A 382 0.71 2.54 -25.44
CA LEU A 382 0.49 1.16 -24.99
C LEU A 382 1.68 0.29 -25.43
N LEU A 383 2.44 -0.18 -24.45
CA LEU A 383 3.62 -1.03 -24.61
C LEU A 383 3.25 -2.48 -24.34
N LEU A 384 3.09 -3.28 -25.38
CA LEU A 384 2.76 -4.71 -25.28
C LEU A 384 4.01 -5.52 -24.95
N PHE A 385 3.90 -6.46 -24.01
CA PHE A 385 5.04 -7.25 -23.56
C PHE A 385 4.79 -8.76 -23.42
N ASP A 386 3.53 -9.22 -23.48
CA ASP A 386 3.21 -10.65 -23.49
C ASP A 386 1.86 -10.91 -24.19
N ALA A 387 1.55 -12.16 -24.50
CA ALA A 387 0.32 -12.55 -25.16
C ALA A 387 -0.35 -13.74 -24.49
N TYR A 388 -1.68 -13.63 -24.27
CA TYR A 388 -2.51 -14.71 -23.77
C TYR A 388 -3.27 -15.45 -24.87
N TYR A 389 -3.85 -14.68 -25.80
CA TYR A 389 -4.62 -15.17 -26.92
C TYR A 389 -4.32 -14.34 -28.17
N LEU A 390 -4.16 -14.99 -29.30
CA LEU A 390 -4.03 -14.37 -30.63
C LEU A 390 -5.07 -14.96 -31.58
N ASN A 391 -5.99 -14.14 -32.13
CA ASN A 391 -7.04 -14.58 -33.05
C ASN A 391 -7.76 -15.85 -32.57
N LYS A 392 -8.24 -15.88 -31.33
CA LYS A 392 -8.84 -17.03 -30.62
C LYS A 392 -7.86 -18.13 -30.19
N ALA A 393 -6.69 -18.22 -30.79
CA ALA A 393 -5.71 -19.25 -30.42
C ALA A 393 -5.12 -18.96 -29.04
N LYS A 394 -5.05 -20.00 -28.20
CA LYS A 394 -4.44 -19.96 -26.89
C LYS A 394 -2.93 -20.00 -27.04
N VAL A 395 -2.23 -18.95 -26.54
CA VAL A 395 -0.77 -18.84 -26.64
C VAL A 395 -0.10 -18.75 -25.26
N TRP A 396 -0.81 -18.48 -24.18
CA TRP A 396 -0.26 -18.33 -22.84
C TRP A 396 0.42 -19.62 -22.31
N ASN A 397 0.06 -20.80 -22.82
CA ASN A 397 0.64 -22.08 -22.51
C ASN A 397 1.89 -22.42 -23.34
N LEU A 398 2.32 -21.54 -24.23
CA LEU A 398 3.54 -21.65 -25.02
C LEU A 398 4.74 -21.07 -24.27
N PRO A 399 5.99 -21.50 -24.62
CA PRO A 399 7.19 -20.83 -24.14
C PRO A 399 7.19 -19.36 -24.59
N PHE A 400 7.94 -18.49 -23.87
CA PHE A 400 8.05 -17.09 -24.29
C PHE A 400 8.85 -16.96 -25.58
N TYR A 401 10.01 -17.59 -25.62
CA TYR A 401 10.94 -17.53 -26.75
C TYR A 401 11.66 -18.87 -26.95
N GLU A 402 11.87 -19.24 -28.18
CA GLU A 402 12.72 -20.36 -28.58
C GLU A 402 13.59 -19.89 -29.75
N LYS A 403 14.92 -20.11 -29.64
CA LYS A 403 15.86 -19.70 -30.70
C LYS A 403 15.49 -20.41 -32.01
N PRO A 404 15.19 -19.65 -33.07
CA PRO A 404 14.84 -20.25 -34.35
C PRO A 404 15.96 -21.17 -34.87
N LYS A 405 15.59 -22.29 -35.45
CA LYS A 405 16.51 -23.13 -36.19
C LYS A 405 16.99 -22.38 -37.44
N GLU A 406 18.22 -22.64 -37.84
CA GLU A 406 18.84 -21.98 -38.97
C GLU A 406 17.93 -22.04 -40.22
N GLY A 407 17.67 -20.87 -40.83
CA GLY A 407 16.78 -20.72 -42.00
C GLY A 407 15.26 -20.74 -41.72
N ARG A 408 14.83 -20.76 -40.45
CA ARG A 408 13.41 -20.70 -40.06
C ARG A 408 13.09 -19.44 -39.26
N SER A 409 11.87 -18.92 -39.40
CA SER A 409 11.34 -17.87 -38.52
C SER A 409 10.95 -18.44 -37.17
N GLU A 410 10.91 -17.58 -36.14
CA GLU A 410 10.39 -17.96 -34.83
C GLU A 410 8.89 -18.27 -34.93
N GLU A 411 8.48 -19.44 -34.48
CA GLU A 411 7.07 -19.87 -34.45
C GLU A 411 6.79 -20.64 -33.16
N GLY A 412 5.50 -20.68 -32.75
CA GLY A 412 5.06 -21.47 -31.59
C GLY A 412 5.45 -20.87 -30.24
N THR A 413 5.76 -19.59 -30.18
CA THR A 413 6.12 -18.88 -28.96
C THR A 413 5.21 -17.66 -28.70
N ARG A 414 5.19 -17.13 -27.46
CA ARG A 414 4.44 -15.92 -27.12
C ARG A 414 5.08 -14.68 -27.76
N HIS A 415 6.39 -14.63 -27.87
CA HIS A 415 7.11 -13.56 -28.55
C HIS A 415 6.77 -13.51 -30.06
N ALA A 416 6.75 -14.66 -30.72
CA ALA A 416 6.29 -14.73 -32.13
C ALA A 416 4.82 -14.33 -32.28
N ALA A 417 3.97 -14.68 -31.32
CA ALA A 417 2.56 -14.25 -31.31
C ALA A 417 2.45 -12.73 -31.16
N LEU A 418 3.26 -12.10 -30.30
CA LEU A 418 3.34 -10.64 -30.15
C LEU A 418 3.80 -9.97 -31.46
N ALA A 419 4.86 -10.47 -32.08
CA ALA A 419 5.35 -9.97 -33.37
C ALA A 419 4.29 -10.10 -34.49
N LYS A 420 3.55 -11.22 -34.52
CA LYS A 420 2.45 -11.45 -35.47
C LYS A 420 1.31 -10.48 -35.24
N PHE A 421 0.93 -10.21 -33.98
CA PHE A 421 -0.06 -9.19 -33.63
C PHE A 421 0.38 -7.82 -34.14
N MET A 422 1.61 -7.40 -33.83
CA MET A 422 2.13 -6.08 -34.27
C MET A 422 2.14 -5.93 -35.78
N LYS A 423 2.50 -6.98 -36.50
CA LYS A 423 2.43 -6.98 -37.98
C LYS A 423 1.01 -6.81 -38.53
N ALA A 424 0.00 -7.42 -37.85
CA ALA A 424 -1.39 -7.27 -38.24
C ALA A 424 -2.00 -5.92 -37.77
N TRP A 425 -1.41 -5.28 -36.77
CA TRP A 425 -1.85 -4.00 -36.21
C TRP A 425 -1.35 -2.77 -36.98
N ASP A 426 -0.74 -2.93 -38.13
CA ASP A 426 0.00 -1.88 -38.89
C ASP A 426 -0.85 -0.62 -39.14
N THR A 427 -2.10 -0.76 -39.57
CA THR A 427 -2.98 0.36 -39.94
C THR A 427 -4.38 0.20 -39.31
N PRO A 428 -4.55 0.43 -38.01
CA PRO A 428 -5.87 0.33 -37.42
C PRO A 428 -6.82 1.45 -37.86
N GLU A 429 -8.08 1.12 -38.05
CA GLU A 429 -9.15 2.07 -38.38
C GLU A 429 -9.46 2.94 -37.17
N ILE A 430 -9.72 4.23 -37.38
CA ILE A 430 -10.17 5.16 -36.35
C ILE A 430 -11.68 5.26 -36.39
N THR A 431 -12.36 4.81 -35.34
CA THR A 431 -13.83 4.73 -35.29
C THR A 431 -14.51 6.01 -34.75
N ILE A 432 -13.72 7.03 -34.37
CA ILE A 432 -14.24 8.27 -33.78
C ILE A 432 -14.35 9.34 -34.85
N LYS A 433 -15.59 9.80 -35.11
CA LYS A 433 -15.88 10.90 -36.05
C LYS A 433 -15.11 12.17 -35.67
N GLY A 434 -14.45 12.78 -36.66
CA GLY A 434 -13.66 14.03 -36.50
C GLY A 434 -12.24 13.82 -36.01
N TYR A 435 -11.80 12.58 -35.82
CA TYR A 435 -10.43 12.21 -35.43
C TYR A 435 -9.69 11.43 -36.56
N GLU A 436 -10.30 11.21 -37.68
CA GLU A 436 -9.80 10.38 -38.79
C GLU A 436 -8.37 10.79 -39.23
N ASN A 437 -8.05 12.09 -39.17
CA ASN A 437 -6.74 12.63 -39.49
C ASN A 437 -5.86 12.99 -38.29
N LYS A 438 -6.26 12.62 -37.05
CA LYS A 438 -5.58 12.97 -35.78
C LYS A 438 -5.05 11.76 -35.05
N ARG A 439 -4.51 10.78 -35.77
CA ARG A 439 -3.98 9.52 -35.22
C ARG A 439 -2.99 9.71 -34.08
N THR A 440 -2.20 10.78 -34.12
CA THR A 440 -1.24 11.12 -33.05
C THR A 440 -1.87 11.54 -31.72
N LEU A 441 -3.16 11.85 -31.70
CA LEU A 441 -3.91 12.18 -30.46
C LEU A 441 -4.57 10.96 -29.83
N LEU A 442 -4.60 9.83 -30.54
CA LEU A 442 -5.10 8.56 -30.05
C LEU A 442 -4.00 7.74 -29.38
N LEU A 443 -4.29 6.49 -29.09
CA LEU A 443 -3.34 5.56 -28.50
C LEU A 443 -2.30 5.12 -29.51
N ASP A 444 -1.02 5.26 -29.18
CA ASP A 444 0.08 4.65 -29.90
C ASP A 444 0.37 3.26 -29.31
N VAL A 445 0.36 2.23 -30.16
CA VAL A 445 0.52 0.83 -29.74
C VAL A 445 1.84 0.31 -30.29
N SER A 446 2.72 -0.16 -29.39
CA SER A 446 3.99 -0.75 -29.77
C SER A 446 4.33 -1.96 -28.89
N ALA A 447 5.20 -2.84 -29.36
CA ALA A 447 5.74 -3.90 -28.53
C ALA A 447 7.02 -3.42 -27.82
N LYS A 448 7.26 -3.91 -26.61
CA LYS A 448 8.55 -3.75 -25.94
C LYS A 448 9.64 -4.51 -26.70
N LYS A 449 10.85 -4.02 -26.61
CA LYS A 449 12.03 -4.73 -27.11
C LYS A 449 12.54 -5.70 -26.06
N PHE A 450 12.87 -6.91 -26.48
CA PHE A 450 13.43 -7.96 -25.64
C PHE A 450 14.85 -8.26 -26.08
N PHE A 451 15.69 -8.56 -25.08
CA PHE A 451 17.08 -8.89 -25.27
C PHE A 451 17.33 -10.26 -24.66
N PHE A 452 17.90 -11.19 -25.43
CA PHE A 452 17.93 -12.60 -25.09
C PHE A 452 19.33 -13.04 -24.67
N GLY A 453 19.46 -13.61 -23.47
CA GLY A 453 20.66 -14.31 -23.04
C GLY A 453 20.75 -15.71 -23.67
N SER A 454 21.97 -16.19 -23.92
CA SER A 454 22.23 -17.54 -24.42
C SER A 454 22.30 -18.54 -23.27
N LYS A 455 21.80 -19.76 -23.46
CA LYS A 455 22.01 -20.87 -22.53
C LYS A 455 23.43 -21.41 -22.50
N GLU A 456 24.18 -21.18 -23.61
CA GLU A 456 25.53 -21.69 -23.81
C GLU A 456 26.59 -20.79 -23.16
N ASP A 457 26.26 -19.51 -22.88
CA ASP A 457 27.12 -18.55 -22.20
C ASP A 457 26.37 -17.93 -21.01
N GLU A 458 26.69 -18.37 -19.82
CA GLU A 458 26.08 -17.93 -18.57
C GLU A 458 26.23 -16.44 -18.27
N LEU A 459 27.21 -15.77 -18.90
CA LEU A 459 27.43 -14.34 -18.76
C LEU A 459 26.71 -13.54 -19.85
N SER A 460 26.13 -14.19 -20.85
CA SER A 460 25.52 -13.54 -22.00
C SER A 460 24.41 -12.58 -21.61
N ILE A 461 23.60 -12.92 -20.61
CA ILE A 461 22.50 -12.03 -20.15
C ILE A 461 23.04 -10.70 -19.62
N PHE A 462 24.16 -10.70 -18.89
CA PHE A 462 24.77 -9.50 -18.33
C PHE A 462 25.41 -8.64 -19.42
N LYS A 463 26.04 -9.25 -20.42
CA LYS A 463 26.55 -8.54 -21.60
C LYS A 463 25.41 -7.84 -22.35
N VAL A 464 24.32 -8.56 -22.59
CA VAL A 464 23.12 -8.01 -23.23
C VAL A 464 22.51 -6.87 -22.40
N ILE A 465 22.49 -6.99 -21.08
CA ILE A 465 22.03 -5.91 -20.20
C ILE A 465 22.92 -4.67 -20.35
N ASN A 466 24.22 -4.84 -20.27
CA ASN A 466 25.17 -3.73 -20.33
C ASN A 466 25.20 -3.07 -21.72
N ASP A 467 25.27 -3.86 -22.78
CA ASP A 467 25.56 -3.38 -24.13
C ASP A 467 24.29 -2.95 -24.89
N GLU A 468 23.11 -3.50 -24.50
CA GLU A 468 21.89 -3.26 -25.26
C GLU A 468 20.73 -2.76 -24.38
N ALA A 469 20.39 -3.45 -23.25
CA ALA A 469 19.18 -3.17 -22.52
C ALA A 469 19.23 -1.82 -21.79
N PHE A 470 20.31 -1.49 -21.09
CA PHE A 470 20.48 -0.17 -20.45
C PHE A 470 20.58 0.97 -21.47
N PRO A 471 21.45 0.91 -22.52
CA PRO A 471 21.48 1.96 -23.52
C PRO A 471 20.12 2.17 -24.21
N HIS A 472 19.35 1.09 -24.42
CA HIS A 472 18.02 1.18 -24.97
C HIS A 472 17.03 1.85 -24.00
N SER A 473 17.09 1.52 -22.71
CA SER A 473 16.26 2.14 -21.65
C SER A 473 16.52 3.65 -21.55
N ASP A 474 17.78 4.07 -21.64
CA ASP A 474 18.18 5.49 -21.55
C ASP A 474 17.61 6.34 -22.68
N THR A 475 17.41 5.76 -23.87
CA THR A 475 16.85 6.45 -25.05
C THR A 475 15.32 6.50 -25.08
N ARG A 476 14.62 5.88 -24.12
CA ARG A 476 13.16 5.85 -24.09
C ARG A 476 12.55 7.20 -23.76
N ILE A 477 11.42 7.48 -24.40
CA ILE A 477 10.63 8.70 -24.15
C ILE A 477 9.80 8.62 -22.88
N TYR A 478 9.75 7.48 -22.21
CA TYR A 478 9.03 7.23 -20.98
C TYR A 478 9.99 6.84 -19.85
N HIS A 479 9.54 7.01 -18.62
CA HIS A 479 10.32 6.65 -17.43
C HIS A 479 10.39 5.14 -17.27
N THR A 480 11.57 4.63 -16.89
CA THR A 480 11.81 3.22 -16.58
C THR A 480 12.36 3.11 -15.17
N ASP A 481 11.81 2.22 -14.36
CA ASP A 481 12.15 2.03 -12.95
C ASP A 481 12.85 0.68 -12.68
N GLY A 482 13.51 0.11 -13.70
CA GLY A 482 14.27 -1.12 -13.59
C GLY A 482 14.18 -2.04 -14.80
N LEU A 483 14.31 -3.34 -14.55
CA LEU A 483 14.31 -4.40 -15.57
C LEU A 483 13.36 -5.55 -15.18
N ILE A 484 12.81 -6.20 -16.20
CA ILE A 484 12.02 -7.44 -16.04
C ILE A 484 12.75 -8.58 -16.76
N PHE A 485 12.93 -9.67 -16.03
CA PHE A 485 13.52 -10.93 -16.52
C PHE A 485 12.41 -11.96 -16.70
N THR A 486 12.26 -12.46 -17.91
CA THR A 486 11.26 -13.48 -18.23
C THR A 486 11.94 -14.78 -18.68
N PRO A 487 11.60 -15.94 -18.12
CA PRO A 487 12.18 -17.20 -18.58
C PRO A 487 11.70 -17.52 -20.00
N ASN A 488 12.64 -17.91 -20.88
CA ASN A 488 12.32 -18.17 -22.27
C ASN A 488 11.44 -19.41 -22.45
N ALA A 489 11.74 -20.49 -21.73
CA ALA A 489 11.08 -21.78 -21.93
C ALA A 489 9.78 -21.99 -21.15
N THR A 490 9.51 -21.17 -20.12
CA THR A 490 8.40 -21.41 -19.19
C THR A 490 7.10 -20.76 -19.68
N PRO A 491 6.00 -21.55 -19.78
CA PRO A 491 4.65 -21.01 -20.02
C PRO A 491 4.15 -20.12 -18.89
N LEU A 492 3.15 -19.27 -19.17
CA LEU A 492 2.48 -18.53 -18.11
C LEU A 492 1.67 -19.48 -17.19
N PRO A 493 1.54 -19.17 -15.90
CA PRO A 493 0.76 -19.97 -14.97
C PRO A 493 -0.71 -20.10 -15.41
N ALA A 494 -1.27 -21.31 -15.27
CA ALA A 494 -2.67 -21.56 -15.59
C ALA A 494 -3.62 -20.80 -14.65
N LYS A 495 -3.23 -20.67 -13.37
CA LYS A 495 -4.03 -19.98 -12.36
C LYS A 495 -3.93 -18.47 -12.52
N PRO A 496 -5.07 -17.73 -12.61
CA PRO A 496 -5.06 -16.28 -12.65
C PRO A 496 -4.38 -15.68 -11.41
N ASN A 497 -3.76 -14.52 -11.57
CA ASN A 497 -3.09 -13.78 -10.48
C ASN A 497 -2.09 -14.61 -9.65
N ALA A 498 -1.57 -15.72 -10.22
CA ALA A 498 -0.53 -16.48 -9.57
C ALA A 498 0.78 -15.68 -9.49
N ALA A 499 1.53 -15.86 -8.42
CA ALA A 499 2.91 -15.47 -8.41
C ALA A 499 3.65 -16.30 -9.45
N PHE A 500 4.26 -15.66 -10.44
CA PHE A 500 5.11 -16.31 -11.41
C PHE A 500 6.53 -16.31 -10.84
N MET A 501 6.83 -17.38 -10.10
CA MET A 501 8.04 -17.49 -9.30
C MET A 501 9.33 -17.37 -10.11
N GLU A 502 9.26 -17.67 -11.39
CA GLU A 502 10.37 -17.64 -12.33
C GLU A 502 10.53 -16.29 -13.04
N GLN A 503 9.49 -15.44 -13.08
CA GLN A 503 9.62 -14.09 -13.62
C GLN A 503 10.13 -13.14 -12.53
N LEU A 504 11.22 -12.44 -12.81
CA LEU A 504 11.94 -11.63 -11.83
C LEU A 504 11.94 -10.16 -12.23
N LYS A 505 11.84 -9.26 -11.27
CA LYS A 505 11.97 -7.81 -11.45
C LYS A 505 13.14 -7.30 -10.66
N TRP A 506 13.94 -6.48 -11.28
CA TRP A 506 15.01 -5.71 -10.64
C TRP A 506 14.65 -4.23 -10.63
N LYS A 507 14.96 -3.56 -9.53
CA LYS A 507 14.90 -2.10 -9.38
C LYS A 507 16.17 -1.62 -8.72
N PRO A 508 16.65 -0.41 -9.04
CA PRO A 508 17.66 0.29 -8.23
C PRO A 508 17.17 0.43 -6.77
N ALA A 509 18.09 0.58 -5.83
CA ALA A 509 17.77 0.62 -4.40
C ALA A 509 16.82 1.76 -4.03
N ASP A 510 17.05 2.93 -4.61
CA ASP A 510 16.29 4.17 -4.44
C ASP A 510 14.87 4.14 -5.04
N GLU A 511 14.61 3.21 -5.96
CA GLU A 511 13.29 2.99 -6.57
C GLU A 511 12.44 1.95 -5.82
N ASN A 512 12.96 1.39 -4.71
CA ASN A 512 12.22 0.43 -3.91
C ASN A 512 11.23 1.13 -2.96
N THR A 513 9.95 0.82 -3.12
CA THR A 513 8.87 1.37 -2.31
C THR A 513 8.04 0.28 -1.64
N ILE A 514 7.44 0.60 -0.50
CA ILE A 514 6.51 -0.27 0.22
C ILE A 514 5.17 0.46 0.39
N ASP A 515 4.08 -0.22 0.07
CA ASP A 515 2.73 0.27 0.35
C ASP A 515 2.33 -0.10 1.77
N PHE A 516 2.23 0.87 2.66
CA PHE A 516 1.79 0.71 4.04
C PHE A 516 0.35 1.15 4.26
N LEU A 517 -0.34 0.48 5.15
CA LEU A 517 -1.50 1.06 5.82
C LEU A 517 -0.99 2.01 6.90
N VAL A 518 -1.48 3.22 6.91
CA VAL A 518 -1.05 4.27 7.83
C VAL A 518 -2.13 4.55 8.87
N MET A 519 -1.71 4.61 10.14
CA MET A 519 -2.51 5.12 11.23
C MET A 519 -1.73 6.23 11.93
N ILE A 520 -2.40 7.34 12.24
CA ILE A 520 -1.79 8.46 12.96
C ILE A 520 -1.82 8.16 14.46
N GLU A 521 -0.70 8.38 15.16
CA GLU A 521 -0.65 8.21 16.61
C GLU A 521 -1.67 9.10 17.32
N LYS A 522 -2.40 8.53 18.29
CA LYS A 522 -3.46 9.25 19.03
C LYS A 522 -3.07 9.47 20.49
N GLU A 523 -3.49 10.60 21.01
CA GLU A 523 -3.53 10.90 22.44
C GLU A 523 -4.94 11.34 22.83
N LEU A 524 -5.57 10.67 23.77
CA LEU A 524 -6.96 10.93 24.18
C LEU A 524 -7.98 11.00 23.03
N LYS A 525 -7.78 10.18 21.96
CA LYS A 525 -8.58 10.07 20.72
C LYS A 525 -8.33 11.18 19.67
N GLU A 526 -7.47 12.13 19.92
CA GLU A 526 -7.03 13.13 18.95
C GLU A 526 -5.67 12.76 18.37
N ASP A 527 -5.31 13.34 17.22
CA ASP A 527 -3.98 13.14 16.65
C ASP A 527 -2.93 13.74 17.58
N LYS A 528 -1.95 12.94 17.98
CA LYS A 528 -0.86 13.42 18.81
C LYS A 528 0.10 14.26 17.99
N VAL A 529 0.36 15.46 18.49
CA VAL A 529 1.34 16.38 17.91
C VAL A 529 2.60 16.36 18.74
N HIS A 530 3.73 16.17 18.08
CA HIS A 530 5.06 16.23 18.66
C HIS A 530 5.72 17.57 18.27
N TYR A 531 6.54 18.10 19.18
CA TYR A 531 7.29 19.33 18.96
C TYR A 531 8.80 19.02 19.14
N GLY A 532 9.63 19.75 18.43
CA GLY A 532 11.07 19.59 18.45
C GLY A 532 11.66 19.74 17.06
N LYS A 533 12.97 19.81 16.97
CA LYS A 533 13.67 19.96 15.69
C LYS A 533 13.48 18.75 14.80
N ASN A 534 13.25 19.01 13.53
CA ASN A 534 13.38 18.02 12.48
C ASN A 534 14.89 17.79 12.23
N PRO A 535 15.43 16.64 12.59
CA PRO A 535 16.89 16.44 12.46
C PRO A 535 17.36 16.38 11.01
N THR A 536 16.45 16.16 10.04
CA THR A 536 16.80 16.10 8.61
C THR A 536 17.02 17.50 8.03
N THR A 537 16.23 18.49 8.49
CA THR A 537 16.31 19.89 7.99
C THR A 537 17.00 20.83 8.98
N ASP A 538 17.29 20.37 10.21
CA ASP A 538 17.76 21.17 11.36
C ASP A 538 16.87 22.36 11.73
N LEU A 539 15.64 22.38 11.20
CA LEU A 539 14.62 23.39 11.46
C LEU A 539 13.57 22.85 12.43
N GLU A 540 13.01 23.74 13.26
CA GLU A 540 11.78 23.41 13.98
C GLU A 540 10.60 23.51 13.02
N PRO A 541 9.79 22.43 12.87
CA PRO A 541 8.57 22.52 12.09
C PRO A 541 7.66 23.61 12.66
N LEU A 542 7.18 24.49 11.81
CA LEU A 542 6.37 25.67 12.22
C LEU A 542 5.17 25.26 13.11
N HIS A 543 4.57 24.13 12.82
CA HIS A 543 3.38 23.63 13.52
C HIS A 543 3.58 22.29 14.22
N GLY A 544 4.81 21.83 14.37
CA GLY A 544 5.13 20.49 14.92
C GLY A 544 5.02 19.38 13.88
N TYR A 545 5.05 18.12 14.33
CA TYR A 545 5.00 16.95 13.47
C TYR A 545 4.11 15.84 14.07
N LYS A 546 3.62 14.95 13.23
CA LYS A 546 2.85 13.76 13.63
C LYS A 546 3.64 12.49 13.37
N ARG A 547 3.37 11.48 14.19
CA ARG A 547 3.88 10.12 13.99
C ARG A 547 2.85 9.29 13.24
N LEU A 548 3.26 8.79 12.08
CA LEU A 548 2.53 7.82 11.29
C LEU A 548 3.03 6.42 11.66
N VAL A 549 2.14 5.54 12.08
CA VAL A 549 2.44 4.13 12.37
C VAL A 549 2.13 3.30 11.14
N LEU A 550 3.11 2.50 10.71
CA LEU A 550 3.12 1.80 9.43
C LEU A 550 2.77 0.32 9.60
N TYR A 551 1.75 -0.15 8.88
CA TYR A 551 1.26 -1.52 8.97
C TYR A 551 1.38 -2.23 7.62
N VAL A 552 1.66 -3.53 7.69
CA VAL A 552 1.66 -4.47 6.56
C VAL A 552 0.62 -5.57 6.78
N SER A 553 0.21 -6.28 5.72
CA SER A 553 -0.73 -7.38 5.89
C SER A 553 0.00 -8.67 6.24
N SER A 554 -0.36 -9.26 7.36
CA SER A 554 0.09 -10.57 7.79
C SER A 554 -1.05 -11.58 7.76
N ARG A 555 -0.72 -12.84 7.47
CA ARG A 555 -1.72 -13.92 7.45
C ARG A 555 -2.06 -14.32 8.88
N GLU A 556 -3.36 -14.38 9.23
CA GLU A 556 -3.81 -14.91 10.52
C GLU A 556 -3.63 -16.45 10.55
N ASP A 557 -2.51 -16.89 11.09
CA ASP A 557 -2.46 -18.15 11.81
C ASP A 557 -2.50 -17.77 13.30
N GLU A 558 -3.66 -17.83 13.96
CA GLU A 558 -3.87 -17.27 15.31
C GLU A 558 -2.82 -17.75 16.31
N ILE A 559 -2.35 -18.98 16.16
CA ILE A 559 -1.33 -19.59 17.04
C ILE A 559 0.06 -19.02 16.75
N MET A 560 0.40 -18.78 15.48
CA MET A 560 1.74 -18.32 15.08
C MET A 560 1.92 -16.80 15.14
N ASN A 561 0.85 -16.05 15.32
CA ASN A 561 0.93 -14.60 15.41
C ASN A 561 1.57 -14.09 16.71
N ASP A 562 1.34 -14.82 17.80
CA ASP A 562 1.99 -14.61 19.08
C ASP A 562 2.37 -15.98 19.66
N PRO A 563 3.51 -16.55 19.23
CA PRO A 563 3.94 -17.87 19.66
C PRO A 563 4.13 -17.95 21.18
N ARG A 564 4.61 -16.88 21.82
CA ARG A 564 4.75 -16.83 23.29
C ARG A 564 3.37 -16.98 23.96
N LYS A 565 2.42 -16.15 23.58
CA LYS A 565 1.07 -16.19 24.13
C LYS A 565 0.38 -17.53 23.86
N ALA A 566 0.59 -18.12 22.69
CA ALA A 566 0.06 -19.44 22.36
C ALA A 566 0.64 -20.52 23.28
N VAL A 567 1.96 -20.54 23.47
CA VAL A 567 2.65 -21.49 24.36
C VAL A 567 2.20 -21.29 25.81
N LEU A 568 2.22 -20.06 26.32
CA LEU A 568 1.85 -19.76 27.70
C LEU A 568 0.38 -20.05 27.99
N ALA A 569 -0.51 -19.93 27.01
CA ALA A 569 -1.92 -20.28 27.10
C ALA A 569 -2.20 -21.76 26.75
N LYS A 570 -1.18 -22.58 26.52
CA LYS A 570 -1.27 -24.01 26.18
C LYS A 570 -2.05 -24.30 24.89
N ARG A 571 -2.01 -23.41 23.93
CA ARG A 571 -2.62 -23.62 22.62
C ARG A 571 -1.62 -24.33 21.69
N TRP A 572 -1.67 -25.65 21.68
CA TRP A 572 -0.72 -26.53 20.97
C TRP A 572 -1.26 -27.06 19.63
N THR A 573 -2.53 -26.86 19.31
CA THR A 573 -3.18 -27.44 18.14
C THR A 573 -3.69 -26.36 17.21
N LYS A 574 -3.49 -26.57 15.91
CA LYS A 574 -4.17 -25.76 14.89
C LYS A 574 -5.65 -26.10 14.87
N GLU A 575 -6.53 -25.13 15.02
CA GLU A 575 -7.96 -25.34 14.82
C GLU A 575 -8.21 -25.81 13.37
N LYS A 576 -8.72 -27.03 13.20
CA LYS A 576 -9.11 -27.54 11.90
C LYS A 576 -10.32 -26.79 11.39
N GLY A 577 -10.19 -26.08 10.28
CA GLY A 577 -11.33 -25.56 9.51
C GLY A 577 -11.44 -24.04 9.32
N LYS A 578 -10.76 -23.21 10.08
CA LYS A 578 -10.70 -21.77 9.80
C LYS A 578 -9.45 -21.47 8.94
N ARG A 579 -9.64 -21.17 7.66
CA ARG A 579 -8.59 -20.49 6.90
C ARG A 579 -8.41 -19.13 7.56
N GLY A 580 -7.26 -18.90 8.21
CA GLY A 580 -6.91 -17.63 8.81
C GLY A 580 -7.08 -16.51 7.80
N GLY A 581 -7.72 -15.41 8.21
CA GLY A 581 -7.81 -14.19 7.43
C GLY A 581 -6.46 -13.47 7.34
N TYR A 582 -6.49 -12.27 6.82
CA TYR A 582 -5.36 -11.34 6.84
C TYR A 582 -5.65 -10.23 7.85
N ARG A 583 -4.65 -9.79 8.58
CA ARG A 583 -4.72 -8.64 9.49
C ARG A 583 -3.58 -7.66 9.25
N ALA A 584 -3.77 -6.42 9.64
CA ALA A 584 -2.71 -5.43 9.68
C ALA A 584 -1.83 -5.66 10.92
N VAL A 585 -0.52 -5.67 10.71
CA VAL A 585 0.50 -5.74 11.78
C VAL A 585 1.52 -4.63 11.56
N GLU A 586 2.04 -4.05 12.63
CA GLU A 586 3.11 -3.07 12.52
C GLU A 586 4.31 -3.68 11.79
N PHE A 587 4.92 -2.90 10.89
CA PHE A 587 6.05 -3.37 10.12
C PHE A 587 7.27 -3.56 11.02
N SER A 588 7.73 -4.78 11.11
CA SER A 588 8.93 -5.15 11.84
C SER A 588 9.83 -5.97 10.91
N PRO A 589 10.93 -5.38 10.41
CA PRO A 589 11.82 -6.07 9.49
C PRO A 589 12.53 -7.25 10.18
N MET A 590 12.70 -8.35 9.43
CA MET A 590 13.36 -9.55 9.94
C MET A 590 14.89 -9.43 9.93
N ASN A 591 15.43 -8.62 9.00
CA ASN A 591 16.86 -8.35 8.85
C ASN A 591 17.08 -6.83 8.92
N TYR A 592 18.32 -6.39 9.18
CA TYR A 592 18.63 -4.95 9.26
C TYR A 592 17.66 -4.20 10.18
N ILE A 593 17.61 -4.63 11.44
CA ILE A 593 16.60 -4.22 12.40
C ILE A 593 16.71 -2.72 12.70
N ASP A 594 15.75 -1.96 12.20
CA ASP A 594 15.48 -0.61 12.64
C ASP A 594 14.29 -0.65 13.61
N THR A 595 14.51 -0.21 14.85
CA THR A 595 13.47 -0.18 15.89
C THR A 595 12.33 0.79 15.56
N LEU A 596 12.57 1.74 14.65
CA LEU A 596 11.61 2.71 14.16
C LEU A 596 11.14 2.41 12.73
N ALA A 597 11.37 1.19 12.22
CA ALA A 597 10.91 0.78 10.89
C ALA A 597 9.39 0.89 10.71
N SER A 598 8.58 0.84 11.78
CA SER A 598 7.14 1.08 11.73
C SER A 598 6.75 2.55 11.93
N THR A 599 7.71 3.48 11.91
CA THR A 599 7.46 4.89 12.23
C THR A 599 7.87 5.79 11.08
N CYS A 600 6.98 6.71 10.71
CA CYS A 600 7.27 7.82 9.84
C CYS A 600 6.86 9.12 10.54
N TYR A 601 7.81 9.98 10.85
CA TYR A 601 7.53 11.34 11.27
C TYR A 601 7.30 12.23 10.06
N ARG A 602 6.24 13.03 10.11
CA ARG A 602 5.91 13.98 9.05
C ARG A 602 5.52 15.32 9.64
N GLU A 603 6.06 16.39 9.10
CA GLU A 603 5.69 17.74 9.50
C GLU A 603 4.19 17.96 9.30
N ARG A 604 3.58 18.67 10.24
CA ARG A 604 2.18 18.96 10.25
C ARG A 604 1.93 20.26 9.48
N GLU A 605 0.99 20.23 8.58
CA GLU A 605 0.42 21.41 7.96
C GLU A 605 -0.85 21.82 8.72
N VAL A 606 -1.04 23.10 8.97
CA VAL A 606 -2.21 23.65 9.63
C VAL A 606 -2.97 24.51 8.64
N ASP A 607 -4.20 24.15 8.38
CA ASP A 607 -5.14 25.03 7.70
C ASP A 607 -5.82 25.89 8.76
N GLU A 608 -5.36 27.14 8.89
CA GLU A 608 -5.85 28.10 9.88
C GLU A 608 -7.33 28.42 9.67
N LEU A 609 -7.81 28.37 8.41
CA LEU A 609 -9.21 28.63 8.07
C LEU A 609 -10.14 27.48 8.50
N GLN A 610 -9.62 26.25 8.61
CA GLN A 610 -10.40 25.06 8.93
C GLN A 610 -10.15 24.53 10.34
N ASN A 611 -9.25 25.14 11.09
CA ASN A 611 -8.74 24.62 12.37
C ASN A 611 -8.43 23.09 12.29
N MET A 612 -7.96 22.65 11.14
CA MET A 612 -7.61 21.27 10.86
C MET A 612 -6.12 21.18 10.63
N ASP A 613 -5.52 20.26 11.33
CA ASP A 613 -4.15 19.87 11.10
C ASP A 613 -4.08 18.56 10.30
N TYR A 614 -3.20 18.50 9.35
CA TYR A 614 -3.01 17.33 8.49
C TYR A 614 -1.53 17.11 8.16
N VAL A 615 -1.25 15.97 7.60
CA VAL A 615 0.05 15.62 7.02
C VAL A 615 -0.13 15.23 5.57
N THR A 616 0.86 15.53 4.73
CA THR A 616 0.78 15.29 3.29
C THR A 616 1.88 14.36 2.79
N SER A 617 1.62 13.73 1.65
CA SER A 617 2.62 13.07 0.83
C SER A 617 3.50 14.10 0.09
N GLU A 618 4.57 13.66 -0.57
CA GLU A 618 5.38 14.54 -1.44
C GLU A 618 4.59 15.15 -2.60
N LEU A 619 3.51 14.48 -3.03
CA LEU A 619 2.59 15.02 -4.03
C LEU A 619 1.53 15.98 -3.45
N GLY A 620 1.61 16.34 -2.16
CA GLY A 620 0.65 17.22 -1.50
C GLY A 620 -0.70 16.56 -1.19
N GLU A 621 -0.80 15.23 -1.22
CA GLU A 621 -2.04 14.52 -0.93
C GLU A 621 -2.19 14.31 0.58
N ILE A 622 -3.37 14.59 1.14
CA ILE A 622 -3.63 14.47 2.57
C ILE A 622 -3.62 12.98 2.99
N ILE A 623 -2.80 12.67 3.98
CA ILE A 623 -2.72 11.35 4.60
C ILE A 623 -3.66 11.32 5.81
N GLN A 624 -4.59 10.38 5.82
CA GLN A 624 -5.56 10.17 6.89
C GLN A 624 -5.40 8.77 7.48
N ASP A 625 -5.99 8.55 8.66
CA ASP A 625 -6.13 7.20 9.22
C ASP A 625 -6.76 6.24 8.22
N GLY A 626 -6.14 5.07 8.07
CA GLY A 626 -6.58 4.06 7.11
C GLY A 626 -6.19 4.34 5.66
N SER A 627 -5.35 5.35 5.39
CA SER A 627 -4.76 5.55 4.06
C SER A 627 -3.72 4.47 3.75
N ILE A 628 -3.73 3.98 2.52
CA ILE A 628 -2.62 3.19 1.98
C ILE A 628 -1.67 4.15 1.30
N VAL A 629 -0.43 4.19 1.78
CA VAL A 629 0.59 5.16 1.32
C VAL A 629 1.79 4.41 0.78
N GLU A 630 2.21 4.76 -0.42
CA GLU A 630 3.46 4.29 -1.01
C GLU A 630 4.61 5.11 -0.44
N MET A 631 5.57 4.43 0.20
CA MET A 631 6.69 5.07 0.88
C MET A 631 8.03 4.57 0.39
N ARG A 632 8.97 5.48 0.23
CA ARG A 632 10.39 5.24 -0.03
C ARG A 632 11.16 5.35 1.29
N TYR A 633 12.18 4.53 1.45
CA TYR A 633 13.04 4.55 2.63
C TYR A 633 14.38 5.20 2.30
N GLU A 634 14.76 6.22 3.06
CA GLU A 634 16.03 6.92 2.94
C GLU A 634 16.90 6.65 4.18
N PRO A 635 17.86 5.71 4.09
CA PRO A 635 18.68 5.31 5.23
C PRO A 635 19.53 6.44 5.83
N SER A 636 19.86 7.45 5.03
CA SER A 636 20.71 8.59 5.45
C SER A 636 19.98 9.54 6.40
N ASN A 637 18.66 9.53 6.42
CA ASN A 637 17.87 10.34 7.32
C ASN A 637 17.92 9.81 8.76
N GLU A 638 17.62 10.69 9.72
CA GLU A 638 17.54 10.32 11.13
C GLU A 638 16.42 9.29 11.41
N PRO A 639 16.60 8.44 12.42
CA PRO A 639 15.59 7.44 12.80
C PRO A 639 14.21 8.05 13.00
N GLY A 640 13.19 7.43 12.38
CA GLY A 640 11.80 7.91 12.36
C GLY A 640 11.49 8.86 11.20
N TRP A 641 12.47 9.55 10.62
CA TRP A 641 12.33 10.41 9.44
C TRP A 641 12.77 9.73 8.13
N ARG A 642 13.13 8.47 8.19
CA ARG A 642 13.64 7.70 7.03
C ARG A 642 12.58 7.35 6.02
N TRP A 643 11.33 7.16 6.45
CA TRP A 643 10.23 6.93 5.53
C TRP A 643 9.72 8.22 4.92
N ILE A 644 9.68 8.25 3.60
CA ILE A 644 9.22 9.38 2.80
C ILE A 644 7.91 8.97 2.12
N PRO A 645 6.76 9.56 2.50
CA PRO A 645 5.48 9.25 1.89
C PRO A 645 5.39 9.87 0.49
N MET A 646 5.51 9.03 -0.55
CA MET A 646 5.54 9.47 -1.95
C MET A 646 4.15 9.89 -2.43
N ARG A 647 3.17 9.01 -2.26
CA ARG A 647 1.78 9.23 -2.69
C ARG A 647 0.78 8.39 -1.90
N VAL A 648 -0.47 8.84 -1.87
CA VAL A 648 -1.59 8.05 -1.36
C VAL A 648 -2.13 7.13 -2.46
N ARG A 649 -2.23 5.85 -2.16
CA ARG A 649 -2.82 4.85 -3.06
C ARG A 649 -4.34 4.86 -2.88
N HIS A 650 -5.01 5.80 -3.52
CA HIS A 650 -6.45 6.04 -3.35
C HIS A 650 -7.31 4.80 -3.69
N ASP A 651 -6.96 4.07 -4.75
CA ASP A 651 -7.61 2.83 -5.16
C ASP A 651 -7.56 1.75 -4.06
N LYS A 652 -6.39 1.58 -3.44
CA LYS A 652 -6.17 0.63 -2.35
C LYS A 652 -6.78 1.09 -1.03
N THR A 653 -6.72 2.39 -0.75
CA THR A 653 -7.34 3.02 0.41
C THR A 653 -8.84 2.82 0.43
N GLU A 654 -9.50 3.07 -0.71
CA GLU A 654 -10.93 2.88 -0.86
C GLU A 654 -11.34 1.41 -0.69
N LYS A 655 -10.56 0.50 -1.31
CA LYS A 655 -10.75 -0.94 -1.14
C LYS A 655 -10.62 -1.35 0.32
N PHE A 656 -9.62 -0.83 1.03
CA PHE A 656 -9.42 -1.11 2.46
C PHE A 656 -10.60 -0.59 3.30
N ARG A 657 -11.03 0.66 3.08
CA ARG A 657 -12.14 1.29 3.83
C ARG A 657 -13.46 0.56 3.62
N LYS A 658 -13.78 0.16 2.39
CA LYS A 658 -14.99 -0.63 2.09
C LYS A 658 -14.97 -1.99 2.77
N ALA A 659 -13.80 -2.56 2.94
CA ALA A 659 -13.62 -3.87 3.55
C ALA A 659 -13.47 -3.83 5.08
N ALA A 660 -13.21 -2.67 5.70
CA ALA A 660 -13.00 -2.50 7.14
C ALA A 660 -14.23 -2.83 8.02
N GLY A 661 -15.39 -3.14 7.43
CA GLY A 661 -16.53 -3.74 8.15
C GLY A 661 -16.45 -5.25 8.35
N GLY A 662 -15.40 -5.94 7.86
CA GLY A 662 -15.24 -7.41 7.93
C GLY A 662 -13.81 -7.83 8.18
N ILE A 663 -13.58 -8.49 9.31
CA ILE A 663 -12.31 -9.07 9.74
C ILE A 663 -11.83 -10.11 8.71
N GLY A 664 -10.53 -10.11 8.40
CA GLY A 664 -9.83 -11.25 7.83
C GLY A 664 -9.46 -11.17 6.34
N ASN A 665 -10.36 -11.11 5.40
CA ASN A 665 -10.04 -11.02 3.96
C ASN A 665 -9.92 -9.59 3.44
N ALA A 666 -10.26 -8.62 4.26
CA ALA A 666 -10.36 -7.22 3.92
C ALA A 666 -9.02 -6.55 3.61
N VAL A 667 -7.95 -7.08 4.18
CA VAL A 667 -6.62 -6.47 4.13
C VAL A 667 -5.78 -7.01 2.98
N LYS A 668 -6.16 -8.16 2.40
CA LYS A 668 -5.44 -8.78 1.30
C LYS A 668 -5.44 -7.92 0.04
N GLY A 669 -4.24 -7.57 -0.44
CA GLY A 669 -4.03 -6.86 -1.69
C GLY A 669 -4.36 -5.36 -1.62
N THR A 670 -4.41 -4.77 -0.43
CA THR A 670 -4.49 -3.33 -0.20
C THR A 670 -3.12 -2.77 0.16
N MET A 671 -2.49 -3.23 1.22
CA MET A 671 -1.11 -2.93 1.59
C MET A 671 -0.18 -4.09 1.20
N ASN A 672 1.11 -3.90 1.25
CA ASN A 672 2.06 -4.98 1.01
C ASN A 672 1.89 -6.10 2.05
N ALA A 673 2.03 -7.35 1.60
CA ALA A 673 2.13 -8.47 2.52
C ALA A 673 3.47 -8.40 3.26
N GLU A 674 3.51 -8.85 4.50
CA GLU A 674 4.68 -8.78 5.38
C GLU A 674 5.94 -9.39 4.73
N PHE A 675 5.80 -10.52 4.03
CA PHE A 675 6.92 -11.14 3.34
C PHE A 675 7.42 -10.31 2.16
N VAL A 676 6.51 -9.64 1.39
CA VAL A 676 6.89 -8.76 0.29
C VAL A 676 7.59 -7.50 0.82
N ALA A 677 7.07 -6.93 1.91
CA ALA A 677 7.70 -5.78 2.55
C ALA A 677 9.11 -6.11 3.05
N ASN A 678 9.31 -7.32 3.62
CA ASN A 678 10.64 -7.79 4.04
C ASN A 678 11.58 -8.08 2.85
N GLU A 679 11.09 -8.61 1.74
CA GLU A 679 11.90 -8.77 0.52
C GLU A 679 12.34 -7.40 -0.03
N THR A 680 11.45 -6.42 -0.07
CA THR A 680 11.78 -5.04 -0.47
C THR A 680 12.77 -4.40 0.50
N TRP A 681 12.56 -4.55 1.81
CA TRP A 681 13.46 -4.08 2.84
C TRP A 681 14.88 -4.65 2.70
N ASN A 682 14.99 -5.96 2.46
CA ASN A 682 16.28 -6.59 2.20
C ASN A 682 16.95 -6.00 0.95
N SER A 683 16.16 -5.71 -0.10
CA SER A 683 16.70 -5.10 -1.34
C SER A 683 17.16 -3.65 -1.16
N ILE A 684 16.69 -2.94 -0.13
CA ILE A 684 17.19 -1.61 0.23
C ILE A 684 18.60 -1.71 0.85
N TYR A 685 18.81 -2.69 1.73
CA TYR A 685 20.09 -2.85 2.45
C TYR A 685 21.10 -3.76 1.75
N GLU A 686 20.64 -4.69 0.94
CA GLU A 686 21.45 -5.59 0.10
C GLU A 686 20.99 -5.49 -1.35
N PRO A 687 21.10 -4.30 -1.98
CA PRO A 687 20.66 -4.13 -3.34
C PRO A 687 21.56 -4.89 -4.30
N ILE A 688 20.95 -5.38 -5.38
CA ILE A 688 21.72 -5.68 -6.59
C ILE A 688 21.97 -4.34 -7.27
N THR A 689 23.21 -3.88 -7.22
CA THR A 689 23.56 -2.59 -7.77
C THR A 689 23.59 -2.59 -9.30
N PRO A 690 23.57 -1.40 -9.96
CA PRO A 690 23.72 -1.30 -11.39
C PRO A 690 25.01 -1.93 -11.92
N SER A 691 26.13 -1.87 -11.19
CA SER A 691 27.37 -2.52 -11.59
C SER A 691 27.26 -4.04 -11.56
N MET A 692 26.66 -4.59 -10.49
CA MET A 692 26.47 -6.04 -10.35
C MET A 692 25.61 -6.61 -11.50
N ILE A 693 24.50 -5.94 -11.82
CA ILE A 693 23.59 -6.41 -12.88
C ILE A 693 24.17 -6.23 -14.27
N ARG A 694 25.08 -5.26 -14.48
CA ARG A 694 25.79 -5.08 -15.75
C ARG A 694 26.91 -6.09 -15.96
N LYS A 695 27.65 -6.44 -14.90
CA LYS A 695 28.84 -7.30 -14.98
C LYS A 695 28.59 -8.75 -14.59
N GLY A 696 27.45 -9.06 -13.97
CA GLY A 696 27.14 -10.37 -13.43
C GLY A 696 28.00 -10.73 -12.21
N THR A 697 28.46 -9.73 -11.48
CA THR A 697 29.25 -9.92 -10.26
C THR A 697 28.36 -10.09 -9.03
N GLU A 698 28.86 -10.79 -8.03
CA GLU A 698 28.14 -11.00 -6.77
C GLU A 698 28.44 -9.91 -5.74
N THR A 699 29.40 -9.03 -6.03
CA THR A 699 29.81 -7.91 -5.19
C THR A 699 29.70 -6.61 -5.96
N PRO A 700 29.26 -5.52 -5.30
CA PRO A 700 29.25 -4.18 -5.88
C PRO A 700 30.65 -3.66 -6.15
N GLU A 701 30.75 -2.60 -6.94
CA GLU A 701 31.99 -1.84 -7.11
C GLU A 701 32.32 -0.99 -5.87
N GLU A 702 33.57 -0.59 -5.73
CA GLU A 702 34.11 0.10 -4.54
C GLU A 702 33.33 1.38 -4.20
N ALA A 703 33.01 2.19 -5.21
CA ALA A 703 32.19 3.41 -5.02
C ALA A 703 30.76 3.13 -4.55
N GLU A 704 30.15 2.03 -5.01
CA GLU A 704 28.83 1.59 -4.57
C GLU A 704 28.88 1.00 -3.15
N ILE A 705 30.00 0.33 -2.79
CA ILE A 705 30.24 -0.20 -1.44
C ILE A 705 30.28 0.95 -0.42
N GLU A 706 30.97 2.03 -0.70
CA GLU A 706 31.05 3.19 0.20
C GLU A 706 29.66 3.78 0.50
N ALA A 707 28.82 3.93 -0.54
CA ALA A 707 27.45 4.40 -0.38
C ALA A 707 26.60 3.44 0.48
N LEU A 708 26.72 2.14 0.26
CA LEU A 708 26.01 1.11 1.03
C LEU A 708 26.49 1.03 2.48
N VAL A 709 27.80 1.19 2.73
CA VAL A 709 28.37 1.22 4.08
C VAL A 709 27.82 2.42 4.84
N LYS A 710 27.82 3.61 4.22
CA LYS A 710 27.27 4.82 4.82
C LYS A 710 25.78 4.65 5.18
N ALA A 711 24.98 4.06 4.29
CA ALA A 711 23.58 3.75 4.55
C ALA A 711 23.39 2.74 5.71
N ARG A 712 24.28 1.75 5.83
CA ARG A 712 24.24 0.74 6.91
C ARG A 712 24.72 1.28 8.25
N GLU A 713 25.71 2.19 8.26
CA GLU A 713 26.22 2.81 9.48
C GLU A 713 25.20 3.69 10.18
N ALA A 714 24.22 4.21 9.45
CA ALA A 714 23.08 4.94 9.99
C ALA A 714 22.15 4.08 10.85
N ILE A 715 22.26 2.73 10.80
CA ILE A 715 21.46 1.84 11.66
C ILE A 715 22.11 1.81 13.06
N PRO A 716 21.35 2.01 14.15
CA PRO A 716 21.92 1.97 15.50
C PRO A 716 22.63 0.64 15.77
N ARG A 717 23.94 0.67 16.01
CA ARG A 717 24.76 -0.53 16.29
C ARG A 717 24.35 -1.34 17.55
N LYS A 718 23.44 -0.81 18.38
CA LYS A 718 22.97 -1.46 19.61
C LYS A 718 22.21 -2.78 19.43
N MET A 719 21.90 -3.19 18.20
CA MET A 719 21.10 -4.39 17.91
C MET A 719 21.87 -5.50 17.14
N VAL A 720 23.18 -5.44 17.08
CA VAL A 720 24.02 -6.41 16.33
C VAL A 720 23.94 -7.84 16.88
N TYR A 721 23.43 -8.04 18.10
CA TYR A 721 23.36 -9.38 18.73
C TYR A 721 22.33 -10.33 18.12
N SER A 722 21.35 -9.82 17.38
CA SER A 722 20.28 -10.67 16.79
C SER A 722 20.21 -10.66 15.26
N ALA A 723 21.13 -9.97 14.58
CA ALA A 723 21.17 -9.96 13.12
C ALA A 723 21.37 -11.38 12.60
N GLN A 724 20.39 -11.94 11.90
CA GLN A 724 20.61 -13.14 11.12
C GLN A 724 21.59 -12.78 10.00
N ARG A 725 22.84 -13.12 10.15
CA ARG A 725 23.73 -13.27 9.00
C ARG A 725 23.08 -14.33 8.12
N LYS A 726 22.58 -13.98 6.93
CA LYS A 726 22.43 -14.95 5.85
C LYS A 726 23.85 -15.47 5.60
N ILE A 727 24.13 -16.65 6.12
CA ILE A 727 25.34 -17.37 5.79
C ILE A 727 25.26 -17.58 4.28
N SER A 728 26.23 -17.07 3.51
CA SER A 728 26.28 -17.31 2.07
C SER A 728 26.26 -18.83 1.82
N ALA A 729 25.69 -19.28 0.71
CA ALA A 729 25.68 -20.71 0.35
C ALA A 729 27.10 -21.30 0.37
N LEU A 730 28.12 -20.52 -0.01
CA LEU A 730 29.54 -20.88 0.13
C LEU A 730 29.94 -21.14 1.58
N SER A 731 29.62 -20.22 2.50
CA SER A 731 29.96 -20.42 3.92
C SER A 731 29.16 -21.57 4.53
N GLU A 732 27.97 -21.85 3.99
CA GLU A 732 27.17 -23.00 4.39
C GLU A 732 27.84 -24.31 3.95
N THR A 733 28.41 -24.36 2.77
CA THR A 733 29.08 -25.56 2.21
C THR A 733 30.40 -25.82 2.90
N TYR A 734 31.28 -24.85 3.04
CA TYR A 734 32.60 -25.03 3.65
C TYR A 734 32.58 -25.12 5.18
N MET A 735 31.75 -24.32 5.83
CA MET A 735 31.67 -24.30 7.31
C MET A 735 30.73 -25.35 7.88
N ARG A 736 29.92 -25.99 7.06
CA ARG A 736 28.94 -26.99 7.52
C ARG A 736 29.56 -28.15 8.25
N PRO A 737 30.62 -28.84 7.77
CA PRO A 737 31.23 -29.94 8.49
C PRO A 737 31.75 -29.53 9.87
N MET A 738 32.34 -28.34 9.98
CA MET A 738 32.83 -27.80 11.25
C MET A 738 31.68 -27.48 12.20
N ARG A 739 30.63 -26.84 11.69
CA ARG A 739 29.40 -26.52 12.44
C ARG A 739 28.68 -27.79 12.92
N ASP A 740 28.56 -28.79 12.07
CA ASP A 740 27.92 -30.08 12.40
C ASP A 740 28.76 -30.85 13.42
N PHE A 741 30.09 -30.91 13.28
CA PHE A 741 30.99 -31.46 14.29
C PHE A 741 30.83 -30.74 15.64
N HIS A 742 30.82 -29.42 15.64
CA HIS A 742 30.63 -28.63 16.86
C HIS A 742 29.25 -28.88 17.49
N ASN A 743 28.18 -28.86 16.71
CA ASN A 743 26.82 -29.04 17.21
C ASN A 743 26.51 -30.47 17.65
N ASP A 744 26.87 -31.48 16.86
CA ASP A 744 26.49 -32.87 17.11
C ASP A 744 27.49 -33.60 17.97
N TRP A 745 28.77 -33.27 17.85
CA TRP A 745 29.81 -33.92 18.67
C TRP A 745 30.08 -33.11 19.94
N ILE A 746 30.55 -31.87 19.85
CA ILE A 746 30.96 -31.09 21.03
C ILE A 746 29.73 -30.74 21.88
N LYS A 747 28.76 -29.98 21.39
CA LYS A 747 27.64 -29.57 22.20
C LYS A 747 26.72 -30.70 22.64
N TYR A 748 26.37 -31.60 21.71
CA TYR A 748 25.43 -32.70 22.01
C TYR A 748 26.08 -33.86 22.73
N GLN A 749 27.07 -34.54 22.11
CA GLN A 749 27.63 -35.78 22.66
C GLN A 749 28.52 -35.52 23.88
N VAL A 750 29.45 -34.52 23.79
CA VAL A 750 30.42 -34.28 24.84
C VAL A 750 29.85 -33.46 25.98
N LEU A 751 29.14 -32.34 25.73
CA LEU A 751 28.65 -31.47 26.77
C LEU A 751 27.27 -31.91 27.29
N LEU A 752 26.23 -31.77 26.52
CA LEU A 752 24.86 -31.93 27.03
C LEU A 752 24.48 -33.40 27.34
N LYS A 753 24.83 -34.34 26.49
CA LYS A 753 24.49 -35.74 26.71
C LYS A 753 25.25 -36.36 27.90
N SER A 754 26.49 -35.97 28.14
CA SER A 754 27.28 -36.46 29.29
C SER A 754 26.66 -36.07 30.64
N VAL A 755 26.02 -34.90 30.71
CA VAL A 755 25.44 -34.36 31.95
C VAL A 755 23.93 -34.55 32.06
N LEU A 756 23.19 -34.60 30.95
CA LEU A 756 21.72 -34.77 30.91
C LEU A 756 21.28 -36.21 30.59
N GLY A 757 22.13 -36.97 29.89
CA GLY A 757 21.79 -38.33 29.45
C GLY A 757 22.04 -39.40 30.51
N GLY A 758 21.41 -40.57 30.37
CA GLY A 758 21.82 -41.80 31.03
C GLY A 758 21.17 -42.15 32.37
N GLU A 759 20.34 -41.31 32.97
CA GLU A 759 19.73 -41.54 34.26
C GLU A 759 18.21 -41.82 34.18
N LYS A 760 17.72 -42.64 35.15
CA LYS A 760 16.27 -42.89 35.35
C LYS A 760 15.48 -41.61 35.77
N LYS A 761 16.14 -40.59 36.35
CA LYS A 761 15.55 -39.32 36.69
C LYS A 761 15.94 -38.25 35.68
N LYS A 762 14.94 -37.69 35.05
CA LYS A 762 15.12 -36.56 34.13
C LYS A 762 15.56 -35.30 34.90
N LYS A 763 16.63 -34.64 34.42
CA LYS A 763 17.30 -33.49 35.01
C LYS A 763 16.63 -32.17 34.62
N VAL A 764 16.85 -31.15 35.43
CA VAL A 764 16.42 -29.75 35.21
C VAL A 764 17.63 -28.95 34.68
N LEU A 765 17.44 -28.23 33.59
CA LEU A 765 18.46 -27.42 32.91
C LEU A 765 18.09 -25.94 32.97
N ILE A 766 19.07 -25.09 33.22
CA ILE A 766 18.99 -23.65 32.93
C ILE A 766 20.02 -23.33 31.84
N ASP A 767 19.58 -22.75 30.73
CA ASP A 767 20.46 -22.31 29.65
C ASP A 767 20.60 -20.79 29.71
N MET A 768 21.77 -20.32 30.11
CA MET A 768 22.10 -18.90 30.25
C MET A 768 22.66 -18.35 28.92
N ALA A 769 22.00 -17.35 28.39
CA ALA A 769 22.21 -16.82 27.04
C ALA A 769 21.82 -17.82 25.93
N CYS A 770 20.56 -18.25 25.96
CA CYS A 770 20.03 -19.28 25.07
C CYS A 770 19.80 -18.80 23.62
N GLY A 771 19.85 -17.48 23.36
CA GLY A 771 19.51 -16.89 22.07
C GLY A 771 18.13 -17.29 21.60
N LYS A 772 17.99 -17.63 20.34
CA LYS A 772 16.74 -18.16 19.73
C LYS A 772 16.44 -19.63 20.04
N GLY A 773 16.96 -20.16 21.15
CA GLY A 773 16.83 -21.57 21.47
C GLY A 773 17.65 -22.47 20.52
N GLY A 774 18.91 -22.13 20.28
CA GLY A 774 19.79 -22.84 19.32
C GLY A 774 19.99 -24.33 19.63
N ASP A 775 19.81 -24.72 20.87
CA ASP A 775 20.00 -26.09 21.33
C ASP A 775 18.67 -26.85 21.53
N LEU A 776 17.52 -26.30 21.09
CA LEU A 776 16.18 -26.87 21.23
C LEU A 776 16.11 -28.34 20.75
N HIS A 777 16.60 -28.63 19.54
CA HIS A 777 16.59 -30.00 19.00
C HIS A 777 17.47 -30.99 19.78
N LYS A 778 18.46 -30.52 20.56
CA LYS A 778 19.27 -31.34 21.47
C LYS A 778 18.49 -31.63 22.74
N TRP A 779 17.72 -30.66 23.24
CA TRP A 779 16.84 -30.87 24.39
C TRP A 779 15.69 -31.81 24.04
N GLU A 780 15.16 -31.78 22.82
CA GLU A 780 14.17 -32.74 22.34
C GLU A 780 14.71 -34.17 22.31
N LYS A 781 15.97 -34.35 21.89
CA LYS A 781 16.60 -35.70 21.90
C LYS A 781 16.89 -36.21 23.31
N LEU A 782 17.21 -35.34 24.25
CA LEU A 782 17.58 -35.69 25.63
C LEU A 782 16.39 -35.74 26.58
N MET A 783 15.30 -35.04 26.21
CA MET A 783 14.06 -34.93 27.00
C MET A 783 14.30 -34.63 28.49
N PRO A 784 14.99 -33.54 28.85
CA PRO A 784 15.11 -33.09 30.24
C PRO A 784 13.70 -32.92 30.87
N ARG A 785 13.63 -32.91 32.20
CA ARG A 785 12.38 -32.65 32.90
C ARG A 785 11.84 -31.27 32.65
N PHE A 786 12.74 -30.27 32.63
CA PHE A 786 12.43 -28.88 32.41
C PHE A 786 13.66 -28.13 31.93
N VAL A 787 13.44 -27.14 31.08
CA VAL A 787 14.46 -26.20 30.60
C VAL A 787 13.99 -24.76 30.85
N LEU A 788 14.83 -23.96 31.52
CA LEU A 788 14.67 -22.52 31.55
C LEU A 788 15.73 -21.89 30.62
N GLY A 789 15.32 -21.30 29.52
CA GLY A 789 16.21 -20.51 28.66
C GLY A 789 16.10 -19.03 29.00
N ILE A 790 17.24 -18.38 29.28
CA ILE A 790 17.27 -16.93 29.56
C ILE A 790 18.16 -16.27 28.52
N ASP A 791 17.70 -15.18 27.93
CA ASP A 791 18.52 -14.36 27.04
C ASP A 791 18.26 -12.86 27.22
N TYR A 792 19.33 -12.07 27.09
CA TYR A 792 19.24 -10.61 27.18
C TYR A 792 18.47 -9.99 26.00
N ALA A 793 18.64 -10.56 24.82
CA ALA A 793 18.01 -10.09 23.59
C ALA A 793 16.52 -10.49 23.56
N MET A 794 15.63 -9.59 23.95
CA MET A 794 14.17 -9.81 23.97
C MET A 794 13.66 -10.28 22.61
N ILE A 795 14.24 -9.78 21.51
CA ILE A 795 13.86 -10.18 20.16
C ILE A 795 14.16 -11.66 19.88
N ASP A 796 15.26 -12.18 20.41
CA ASP A 796 15.60 -13.60 20.21
C ASP A 796 14.61 -14.54 20.90
N ILE A 797 13.96 -14.07 21.96
CA ILE A 797 12.91 -14.80 22.67
C ILE A 797 11.54 -14.60 21.98
N LEU A 798 11.19 -13.37 21.63
CA LEU A 798 9.82 -12.97 21.28
C LEU A 798 9.54 -12.87 19.79
N ASP A 799 10.56 -12.89 18.92
CA ASP A 799 10.34 -12.79 17.47
C ASP A 799 9.34 -13.87 17.00
N LYS A 800 8.20 -13.39 16.48
CA LYS A 800 7.10 -14.25 16.00
C LYS A 800 7.48 -15.14 14.82
N ASN A 801 8.55 -14.81 14.08
CA ASN A 801 8.97 -15.54 12.88
C ASN A 801 10.07 -16.59 13.18
N ASN A 802 11.01 -16.25 14.07
CA ASN A 802 12.18 -17.10 14.34
C ASN A 802 12.71 -17.02 15.78
N GLY A 803 11.95 -16.45 16.71
CA GLY A 803 12.30 -16.42 18.13
C GLY A 803 12.18 -17.79 18.79
N ALA A 804 12.68 -17.91 20.02
CA ALA A 804 12.71 -19.16 20.77
C ALA A 804 11.32 -19.78 20.93
N TYR A 805 10.32 -18.98 21.29
CA TYR A 805 8.92 -19.47 21.39
C TYR A 805 8.34 -19.92 20.05
N ASN A 806 8.66 -19.21 18.96
CA ASN A 806 8.21 -19.62 17.62
C ASN A 806 8.80 -20.96 17.20
N ARG A 807 10.08 -21.17 17.45
CA ARG A 807 10.77 -22.44 17.14
C ARG A 807 10.18 -23.59 17.97
N MET A 808 10.04 -23.39 19.28
CA MET A 808 9.41 -24.39 20.16
C MET A 808 7.98 -24.74 19.70
N LEU A 809 7.17 -23.75 19.35
CA LEU A 809 5.80 -23.97 18.89
C LEU A 809 5.76 -24.73 17.56
N LYS A 810 6.65 -24.40 16.62
CA LYS A 810 6.80 -25.17 15.37
C LYS A 810 7.13 -26.63 15.62
N ASP A 811 8.04 -26.91 16.54
CA ASP A 811 8.44 -28.26 16.88
C ASP A 811 7.31 -29.02 17.61
N ILE A 812 6.58 -28.37 18.51
CA ILE A 812 5.37 -28.95 19.12
C ILE A 812 4.32 -29.30 18.05
N LEU A 813 4.08 -28.41 17.07
CA LEU A 813 3.12 -28.64 15.99
C LEU A 813 3.57 -29.75 15.01
N LYS A 814 4.86 -29.95 14.87
CA LYS A 814 5.48 -30.97 13.99
C LYS A 814 5.61 -32.32 14.66
N LEU A 815 6.14 -32.37 15.86
CA LEU A 815 6.51 -33.60 16.59
C LEU A 815 5.41 -34.09 17.53
N GLY A 816 4.49 -33.19 17.91
CA GLY A 816 3.52 -33.42 18.98
C GLY A 816 4.06 -33.01 20.36
N ARG A 817 3.20 -32.47 21.21
CA ARG A 817 3.58 -31.90 22.52
C ARG A 817 4.37 -32.89 23.41
N ALA A 818 4.04 -34.15 23.38
CA ALA A 818 4.70 -35.20 24.21
C ALA A 818 6.18 -35.45 23.85
N ASN A 819 6.61 -35.02 22.66
CA ASN A 819 7.97 -35.19 22.17
C ASN A 819 8.84 -33.95 22.32
N VAL A 820 8.33 -32.91 22.98
CA VAL A 820 9.05 -31.69 23.32
C VAL A 820 9.05 -31.54 24.82
N PRO A 821 10.19 -31.36 25.50
CA PRO A 821 10.23 -31.19 26.95
C PRO A 821 9.48 -29.94 27.42
N ASP A 822 9.28 -29.78 28.74
CA ASP A 822 8.78 -28.51 29.27
C ASP A 822 9.89 -27.46 29.20
N ILE A 823 9.64 -26.38 28.47
CA ILE A 823 10.59 -25.29 28.21
C ILE A 823 9.89 -23.95 28.45
N VAL A 824 10.54 -23.08 29.20
CA VAL A 824 10.14 -21.67 29.34
C VAL A 824 11.29 -20.79 28.90
N PHE A 825 11.01 -19.81 28.08
CA PHE A 825 11.97 -18.78 27.70
C PHE A 825 11.64 -17.46 28.38
N VAL A 826 12.67 -16.76 28.89
CA VAL A 826 12.56 -15.49 29.60
C VAL A 826 13.55 -14.49 29.01
N ALA A 827 13.07 -13.31 28.63
CA ALA A 827 13.95 -12.19 28.31
C ALA A 827 14.52 -11.62 29.61
N GLY A 828 15.81 -11.84 29.85
CA GLY A 828 16.43 -11.51 31.15
C GLY A 828 17.92 -11.29 31.08
N ASP A 829 18.43 -10.59 32.09
CA ASP A 829 19.86 -10.35 32.28
C ASP A 829 20.42 -11.34 33.31
N VAL A 830 21.20 -12.29 32.84
CA VAL A 830 21.80 -13.33 33.69
C VAL A 830 22.93 -12.82 34.61
N THR A 831 23.21 -11.53 34.59
CA THR A 831 24.15 -10.86 35.52
C THR A 831 23.42 -10.24 36.72
N THR A 832 22.09 -10.20 36.69
CA THR A 832 21.21 -9.77 37.81
C THR A 832 20.51 -10.97 38.44
N PRO A 833 20.05 -10.88 39.71
CA PRO A 833 19.52 -12.03 40.45
C PRO A 833 18.36 -12.73 39.74
N ILE A 834 18.57 -14.01 39.35
CA ILE A 834 17.57 -14.83 38.67
C ILE A 834 16.53 -15.35 39.65
N VAL A 835 16.95 -15.84 40.79
CA VAL A 835 16.11 -16.49 41.82
C VAL A 835 15.03 -15.54 42.32
N THR A 836 15.36 -14.28 42.56
CA THR A 836 14.41 -13.23 42.99
C THR A 836 13.56 -12.65 41.88
N GLY A 837 13.85 -13.06 40.63
CA GLY A 837 13.15 -12.58 39.44
C GLY A 837 13.67 -11.25 38.90
N GLU A 838 14.63 -10.60 39.54
CA GLU A 838 15.13 -9.30 39.09
C GLU A 838 15.81 -9.37 37.69
N ALA A 839 16.29 -10.55 37.31
CA ALA A 839 16.84 -10.81 35.98
C ALA A 839 15.84 -10.53 34.85
N GLY A 840 14.53 -10.66 35.09
CA GLY A 840 13.49 -10.41 34.07
C GLY A 840 13.46 -8.95 33.61
N ARG A 841 13.37 -8.71 32.30
CA ARG A 841 13.38 -7.35 31.73
C ARG A 841 12.03 -6.63 31.85
N THR A 842 10.95 -7.35 32.02
CA THR A 842 9.60 -6.80 32.27
C THR A 842 9.04 -7.36 33.57
N GLU A 843 8.02 -6.71 34.13
CA GLU A 843 7.34 -7.21 35.34
C GLU A 843 6.70 -8.58 35.12
N GLU A 844 6.25 -8.89 33.91
CA GLU A 844 5.72 -10.20 33.58
C GLU A 844 6.82 -11.27 33.69
N GLU A 845 7.99 -11.04 33.13
CA GLU A 845 9.13 -11.96 33.17
C GLU A 845 9.70 -12.11 34.58
N LYS A 846 9.75 -11.02 35.35
CA LYS A 846 10.09 -11.09 36.79
C LYS A 846 9.12 -11.98 37.55
N LYS A 847 7.84 -11.84 37.26
CA LYS A 847 6.79 -12.67 37.90
C LYS A 847 6.91 -14.13 37.44
N MET A 848 7.20 -14.39 36.16
CA MET A 848 7.45 -15.75 35.66
C MET A 848 8.60 -16.41 36.42
N LEU A 849 9.75 -15.76 36.53
CA LEU A 849 10.91 -16.28 37.26
C LEU A 849 10.56 -16.58 38.72
N ARG A 850 9.94 -15.65 39.48
CA ARG A 850 9.50 -15.86 40.87
C ARG A 850 8.59 -17.05 41.00
N THR A 851 7.67 -17.26 40.05
CA THR A 851 6.75 -18.41 40.06
C THR A 851 7.53 -19.72 39.85
N LEU A 852 8.44 -19.78 38.88
CA LEU A 852 9.26 -20.97 38.63
C LEU A 852 10.16 -21.34 39.82
N PHE A 853 10.67 -20.36 40.54
CA PHE A 853 11.46 -20.59 41.79
C PHE A 853 10.61 -20.75 43.05
N GLY A 854 9.28 -20.74 42.96
CA GLY A 854 8.37 -20.99 44.09
C GLY A 854 8.20 -19.80 45.05
N GLN A 855 8.59 -18.59 44.65
CA GLN A 855 8.47 -17.37 45.46
C GLN A 855 7.10 -16.68 45.25
N ASN A 856 6.40 -16.99 44.18
CA ASN A 856 5.06 -16.50 43.89
C ASN A 856 4.10 -17.69 43.85
N THR A 857 3.38 -17.90 44.94
CA THR A 857 2.42 -19.03 45.11
C THR A 857 0.99 -18.65 44.74
N GLY A 858 0.73 -17.38 44.41
CA GLY A 858 -0.62 -16.87 44.16
C GLY A 858 -1.17 -17.13 42.75
N GLY A 859 -0.38 -17.76 41.85
CA GLY A 859 -0.80 -18.03 40.47
C GLY A 859 -1.05 -16.74 39.65
N GLY A 860 -1.72 -16.90 38.51
CA GLY A 860 -2.19 -15.76 37.69
C GLY A 860 -1.12 -15.10 36.84
N VAL A 861 -0.10 -15.87 36.39
CA VAL A 861 0.85 -15.46 35.34
C VAL A 861 0.34 -15.92 33.99
N ALA A 862 0.30 -17.23 33.78
CA ALA A 862 -0.25 -17.87 32.62
C ALA A 862 -0.46 -19.37 32.91
N PRO A 863 -1.43 -20.05 32.30
CA PRO A 863 -1.74 -21.46 32.58
C PRO A 863 -0.51 -22.39 32.53
N TYR A 864 0.39 -22.18 31.59
CA TYR A 864 1.59 -23.02 31.44
C TYR A 864 2.63 -22.75 32.55
N ILE A 865 2.81 -21.51 32.96
CA ILE A 865 3.74 -21.12 34.03
C ILE A 865 3.18 -21.54 35.40
N ASP A 866 1.89 -21.40 35.62
CA ASP A 866 1.23 -21.74 36.87
C ASP A 866 1.34 -23.24 37.20
N GLU A 867 1.31 -24.12 36.14
CA GLU A 867 1.56 -25.56 36.30
C GLU A 867 3.02 -25.89 36.66
N LEU A 868 3.95 -25.04 36.28
CA LEU A 868 5.38 -25.21 36.57
C LEU A 868 5.83 -24.49 37.85
N THR A 869 4.88 -24.04 38.69
CA THR A 869 5.18 -23.34 39.96
C THR A 869 6.14 -24.16 40.82
N GLY A 870 7.28 -23.57 41.19
CA GLY A 870 8.28 -24.17 42.05
C GLY A 870 9.13 -25.27 41.39
N ILE A 871 9.08 -25.44 40.06
CA ILE A 871 9.89 -26.45 39.35
C ILE A 871 11.39 -26.27 39.61
N LEU A 872 11.85 -25.02 39.84
CA LEU A 872 13.21 -24.62 40.14
C LEU A 872 13.46 -24.42 41.64
N GLN A 873 12.51 -24.67 42.56
CA GLN A 873 12.67 -24.49 44.00
C GLN A 873 13.89 -25.27 44.55
N ASN A 874 14.17 -26.44 44.00
CA ASN A 874 15.31 -27.27 44.34
C ASN A 874 16.54 -27.03 43.45
N LYS A 875 16.62 -25.90 42.79
CA LYS A 875 17.70 -25.50 41.86
C LYS A 875 17.82 -26.44 40.63
N ALA A 876 18.66 -26.09 39.68
CA ALA A 876 18.91 -26.89 38.49
C ALA A 876 20.00 -27.94 38.70
N ASP A 877 19.89 -29.05 38.01
CA ASP A 877 20.93 -30.09 37.93
C ASP A 877 22.07 -29.69 37.02
N VAL A 878 21.76 -28.93 35.98
CA VAL A 878 22.72 -28.47 34.97
C VAL A 878 22.47 -27.02 34.62
N ILE A 879 23.53 -26.24 34.48
CA ILE A 879 23.53 -24.91 33.87
C ILE A 879 24.38 -24.96 32.63
N SER A 880 23.87 -24.47 31.48
CA SER A 880 24.65 -24.32 30.25
C SER A 880 24.84 -22.86 29.88
N CYS A 881 26.00 -22.54 29.27
CA CYS A 881 26.29 -21.27 28.66
C CYS A 881 27.15 -21.49 27.40
N MET A 882 26.53 -21.36 26.23
CA MET A 882 27.13 -21.71 24.95
C MET A 882 27.50 -20.48 24.14
N PHE A 883 28.80 -20.20 23.96
CA PHE A 883 29.35 -19.07 23.23
C PHE A 883 28.94 -17.69 23.74
N ALA A 884 28.68 -17.56 25.04
CA ALA A 884 28.27 -16.29 25.62
C ALA A 884 29.10 -15.88 26.84
N LEU A 885 29.97 -16.78 27.36
CA LEU A 885 30.76 -16.53 28.58
C LEU A 885 31.64 -15.27 28.49
N HIS A 886 32.20 -14.98 27.30
CA HIS A 886 33.04 -13.83 27.04
C HIS A 886 32.32 -12.48 27.23
N TYR A 887 30.99 -12.41 27.10
CA TYR A 887 30.25 -11.16 27.35
C TYR A 887 30.28 -10.76 28.83
N PHE A 888 30.38 -11.69 29.72
CA PHE A 888 30.36 -11.43 31.18
C PHE A 888 31.70 -10.92 31.73
N PHE A 889 32.76 -10.97 30.92
CA PHE A 889 34.05 -10.35 31.25
C PHE A 889 34.13 -8.84 30.97
N LYS A 890 33.04 -8.19 30.70
CA LYS A 890 32.99 -6.75 30.47
C LYS A 890 33.58 -5.94 31.61
N ASP A 891 33.18 -6.30 32.83
CA ASP A 891 33.67 -5.73 34.08
C ASP A 891 33.48 -6.74 35.24
N LYS A 892 34.09 -6.44 36.38
CA LYS A 892 34.03 -7.30 37.55
C LYS A 892 32.63 -7.49 38.08
N THR A 893 31.79 -6.45 38.08
CA THR A 893 30.43 -6.49 38.59
C THR A 893 29.55 -7.43 37.73
N THR A 894 29.68 -7.36 36.44
CA THR A 894 28.99 -8.21 35.48
C THR A 894 29.39 -9.68 35.65
N PHE A 895 30.72 -9.93 35.82
CA PHE A 895 31.21 -11.30 36.02
C PHE A 895 30.79 -11.88 37.37
N ASP A 896 30.94 -11.12 38.46
CA ASP A 896 30.53 -11.53 39.82
C ASP A 896 29.02 -11.80 39.87
N GLY A 897 28.18 -11.01 39.19
CA GLY A 897 26.73 -11.22 39.06
C GLY A 897 26.38 -12.52 38.36
N PHE A 898 27.08 -12.81 37.24
CA PHE A 898 26.93 -14.08 36.55
C PHE A 898 27.29 -15.28 37.40
N LEU A 899 28.49 -15.26 38.06
CA LEU A 899 28.94 -16.31 38.94
C LEU A 899 28.02 -16.54 40.13
N ARG A 900 27.45 -15.47 40.70
CA ARG A 900 26.46 -15.56 41.78
C ARG A 900 25.21 -16.31 41.30
N ASN A 901 24.70 -16.00 40.13
CA ASN A 901 23.55 -16.71 39.53
C ASN A 901 23.85 -18.18 39.28
N VAL A 902 25.07 -18.53 38.82
CA VAL A 902 25.47 -19.93 38.69
C VAL A 902 25.41 -20.64 40.06
N ALA A 903 25.98 -20.04 41.12
CA ALA A 903 25.98 -20.60 42.47
C ALA A 903 24.55 -20.68 43.10
N ASP A 904 23.73 -19.67 42.86
CA ASP A 904 22.38 -19.59 43.42
C ASP A 904 21.40 -20.52 42.72
N CYS A 905 21.59 -20.78 41.41
CA CYS A 905 20.68 -21.59 40.59
C CYS A 905 21.11 -23.08 40.50
N LEU A 906 22.38 -23.42 40.75
CA LEU A 906 22.91 -24.78 40.61
C LEU A 906 22.86 -25.57 41.89
N LYS A 907 22.44 -26.83 41.86
CA LYS A 907 22.49 -27.77 42.98
C LYS A 907 23.94 -28.09 43.37
N VAL A 908 24.16 -28.39 44.62
CA VAL A 908 25.42 -29.01 45.05
C VAL A 908 25.61 -30.34 44.34
N GLY A 909 26.76 -30.50 43.66
CA GLY A 909 27.02 -31.67 42.79
C GLY A 909 26.42 -31.57 41.39
N GLY A 910 25.79 -30.44 41.03
CA GLY A 910 25.34 -30.14 39.69
C GLY A 910 26.51 -29.73 38.74
N TYR A 911 26.22 -29.63 37.47
CA TYR A 911 27.23 -29.34 36.46
C TYR A 911 26.99 -27.98 35.81
N PHE A 912 28.05 -27.16 35.70
CA PHE A 912 28.10 -26.05 34.76
C PHE A 912 28.85 -26.50 33.51
N VAL A 913 28.24 -26.36 32.33
CA VAL A 913 28.81 -26.75 31.03
C VAL A 913 28.70 -25.60 30.03
N GLY A 914 29.73 -25.42 29.23
CA GLY A 914 29.73 -24.38 28.23
C GLY A 914 30.91 -24.48 27.26
N CYS A 915 30.88 -23.60 26.26
CA CYS A 915 31.99 -23.37 25.34
C CYS A 915 32.11 -21.87 25.09
N CYS A 916 33.33 -21.42 24.90
CA CYS A 916 33.68 -20.05 24.57
C CYS A 916 34.82 -20.01 23.55
N PHE A 917 35.13 -18.84 23.04
CA PHE A 917 36.36 -18.65 22.28
C PHE A 917 37.58 -18.80 23.16
N ASP A 918 38.66 -19.32 22.59
CA ASP A 918 39.96 -19.31 23.23
C ASP A 918 40.54 -17.89 23.19
N GLY A 919 40.60 -17.25 24.33
CA GLY A 919 41.05 -15.86 24.44
C GLY A 919 42.49 -15.66 23.98
N GLY A 920 43.41 -16.65 24.18
CA GLY A 920 44.77 -16.61 23.68
C GLY A 920 44.80 -16.56 22.14
N SER A 921 44.11 -17.47 21.50
CA SER A 921 44.02 -17.50 20.04
C SER A 921 43.39 -16.23 19.46
N VAL A 922 42.35 -15.69 20.11
CA VAL A 922 41.72 -14.41 19.68
C VAL A 922 42.70 -13.25 19.86
N PHE A 923 43.43 -13.20 20.97
CA PHE A 923 44.43 -12.15 21.21
C PHE A 923 45.52 -12.20 20.14
N GLU A 924 46.08 -13.37 19.85
CA GLU A 924 47.09 -13.53 18.81
C GLU A 924 46.56 -13.10 17.43
N LEU A 925 45.33 -13.44 17.09
CA LEU A 925 44.68 -13.06 15.81
C LEU A 925 44.51 -11.52 15.70
N LEU A 926 44.22 -10.84 16.81
CA LEU A 926 43.94 -9.42 16.82
C LEU A 926 45.14 -8.53 17.19
N ARG A 927 46.32 -9.13 17.46
CA ARG A 927 47.51 -8.41 17.97
C ARG A 927 47.90 -7.19 17.12
N ASP A 928 47.86 -7.34 15.81
CA ASP A 928 48.27 -6.35 14.83
C ASP A 928 47.11 -5.52 14.24
N VAL A 929 45.90 -5.73 14.73
CA VAL A 929 44.70 -5.02 14.25
C VAL A 929 44.53 -3.73 15.05
N LYS A 930 44.42 -2.59 14.35
CA LYS A 930 44.20 -1.28 15.01
C LYS A 930 42.76 -1.20 15.52
N THR A 931 42.57 -0.45 16.59
CA THR A 931 41.23 -0.18 17.15
C THR A 931 40.36 0.50 16.12
N GLY A 932 39.26 -0.16 15.75
CA GLY A 932 38.31 0.29 14.72
C GLY A 932 38.39 -0.46 13.41
N ASP A 933 39.47 -1.21 13.15
CA ASP A 933 39.57 -2.07 11.96
C ASP A 933 38.79 -3.40 12.18
N SER A 934 38.26 -3.95 11.10
CA SER A 934 37.65 -5.27 11.11
C SER A 934 38.60 -6.29 10.49
N HIS A 935 38.78 -7.43 11.17
CA HIS A 935 39.45 -8.59 10.60
C HIS A 935 38.36 -9.52 10.06
N ILE A 936 38.39 -9.75 8.73
CA ILE A 936 37.40 -10.63 8.04
C ILE A 936 37.83 -12.07 8.19
#